data_252374558d069045a59f9885ef7fea09
#
_entry.id   252374558d069045a59f9885ef7fea09
#
_cell.length_a   1.000
_cell.length_b   1.000
_cell.length_c   1.000
_cell.angle_alpha   90.00
_cell.angle_beta   90.00
_cell.angle_gamma   90.00
#
_symmetry.space_group_name_H-M   'P 1'
#
loop_
_entity.id
_entity.type
_entity.pdbx_description
1 polymer ?
#
loop_
_entity_poly.entity_id
_entity_poly.type
_entity_poly.pdbx_seq_one_letter_code
_entity_poly.pdbx_strand_id
1 'polypeptide(L)'
;MRNIDFYGKTKLVQNKKVHFSLASLALVFCSEAGFAQAQSVNVRHAAAGAAHTVKKKTSHPPVKGVTVKSASVAAPYQAETESTSEESVIVTGTRETGRKARQSLSPIDVVTAKQLSQTGQPTLRDALAQLLPSLTVPTAGFDTGALTDSISLRGLNPNETLVLVDGKRRHTTANIYANPGPQQGSTPVDIDMIPMAAIDHVEVLRDGASAQYGSDAVAGVVNIILKKQDHGFHAQSITGITAAGDGFQQGVYMDGGMKLGSRGFVHLSGDYFHTDHTYRSAPDARVGRKINHVLGQPEQTRGSIAVNAGYNITDTIQAYATATYAHRHAESYQNYRLPSSLSGYPGYQAIYPWGYSPLETLDENDFGLTAGVKGVFYGWNWDLSTVYGRDYDNIGLKNSANTYLEKTEGRTPTKFNQVQGFNDSQWSSSFDISRQFRFSGWPHSVNVAAGTAYRYESYSIGTGSPDSTAGSGSDALSGTNKGNAGNYSRDVVAGYLDISTHLTKHWQVDLAGRYEHYTDVGDTQTGKVAMRYDVSSRLSFRATISNGFHAPTLAQMHYSSLPVSPTAARGLIASSSPGALANGASQLKPERSTNISAGILLEPVRRLHVTVDVYQINLRDQIMPGGQVYGAQAASALQMNGFTLPSDYHSWSEHSISANWFANVASTRTQGLDLTATYMTRLGDIGRIDWDVAMNLNRTRLSHQTMGANSLPLLNAQSVAYMTTAYPRSKIIFGGRLTSGKWTVGLHEIRYGQVTSQVTYYGGAGYTNSLSNTVYKQFQNTPKFITNMEVTYRATPHLALTIGGNNLFNVMPRRVPDGNRYLGVPQYYMSTSQLGINGGFYYLRGDITF
;
A
#
# COMPACT_ATOMS: atom_id res chain seq x y z
N MET A 1 -8.50 -59.18 -28.61
CA MET A 1 -9.28 -60.22 -27.90
C MET A 1 -9.27 -59.90 -26.42
N ARG A 2 -10.51 -59.73 -25.90
CA ARG A 2 -10.96 -59.78 -24.51
C ARG A 2 -10.30 -58.71 -23.59
N ASN A 3 -11.05 -57.64 -23.27
CA ASN A 3 -12.24 -57.50 -22.39
C ASN A 3 -11.95 -57.84 -20.96
N ILE A 4 -12.32 -56.93 -20.14
CA ILE A 4 -13.15 -56.99 -18.91
C ILE A 4 -12.45 -56.16 -17.80
N ASP A 5 -13.02 -55.40 -16.92
CA ASP A 5 -14.30 -54.68 -16.79
C ASP A 5 -14.20 -53.69 -15.64
N PHE A 6 -15.01 -52.72 -15.74
CA PHE A 6 -15.45 -51.77 -14.74
C PHE A 6 -15.82 -52.30 -13.35
N TYR A 7 -15.50 -51.57 -12.29
CA TYR A 7 -16.48 -51.13 -11.27
C TYR A 7 -15.94 -49.95 -10.45
N GLY A 8 -16.46 -48.93 -10.47
CA GLY A 8 -16.99 -47.73 -10.02
C GLY A 8 -17.31 -47.69 -8.53
N LYS A 9 -16.89 -46.66 -7.85
CA LYS A 9 -17.60 -46.06 -6.71
C LYS A 9 -17.38 -44.56 -6.70
N THR A 10 -18.36 -43.87 -7.31
CA THR A 10 -18.63 -42.46 -7.10
C THR A 10 -19.04 -42.21 -5.65
N LYS A 11 -18.27 -41.46 -4.90
CA LYS A 11 -18.75 -40.84 -3.67
C LYS A 11 -19.31 -39.46 -4.02
N LEU A 12 -20.62 -39.33 -3.88
CA LEU A 12 -21.33 -38.07 -3.89
C LEU A 12 -20.76 -37.15 -2.81
N VAL A 13 -20.25 -36.01 -3.24
CA VAL A 13 -20.09 -34.86 -2.35
C VAL A 13 -21.43 -34.17 -2.24
N GLN A 14 -22.02 -34.19 -1.05
CA GLN A 14 -23.25 -33.48 -0.76
C GLN A 14 -23.06 -31.98 -0.89
N ASN A 15 -23.65 -31.38 -1.91
CA ASN A 15 -23.86 -29.94 -2.01
C ASN A 15 -24.75 -29.46 -0.87
N LYS A 16 -24.17 -28.75 0.09
CA LYS A 16 -24.94 -27.91 1.00
C LYS A 16 -25.47 -26.71 0.22
N LYS A 17 -26.75 -26.75 -0.10
CA LYS A 17 -27.48 -25.57 -0.61
C LYS A 17 -27.51 -24.52 0.51
N VAL A 18 -26.79 -23.43 0.32
CA VAL A 18 -26.90 -22.23 1.14
C VAL A 18 -28.06 -21.42 0.61
N HIS A 19 -29.17 -21.43 1.35
CA HIS A 19 -30.30 -20.54 1.09
C HIS A 19 -29.97 -19.16 1.71
N PHE A 20 -29.73 -18.18 0.87
CA PHE A 20 -29.64 -16.79 1.28
C PHE A 20 -31.02 -16.24 1.61
N SER A 21 -31.26 -15.92 2.89
CA SER A 21 -32.37 -15.10 3.33
C SER A 21 -31.84 -13.68 3.61
N LEU A 22 -32.45 -12.68 2.99
CA LEU A 22 -32.11 -11.25 3.15
C LEU A 22 -32.33 -10.69 4.58
N ALA A 23 -32.76 -11.54 5.54
CA ALA A 23 -33.03 -11.14 6.90
C ALA A 23 -31.85 -11.30 7.88
N SER A 24 -30.70 -11.81 7.45
CA SER A 24 -29.57 -12.14 8.34
C SER A 24 -28.48 -11.06 8.43
N LEU A 25 -28.69 -9.90 7.83
CA LEU A 25 -27.64 -8.84 7.79
C LEU A 25 -27.61 -7.92 9.02
N ALA A 26 -28.47 -8.15 10.02
CA ALA A 26 -28.60 -7.24 11.18
C ALA A 26 -28.09 -7.78 12.52
N LEU A 27 -27.47 -8.97 12.58
CA LEU A 27 -27.25 -9.68 13.88
C LEU A 27 -25.84 -10.24 14.11
N VAL A 28 -24.80 -9.77 13.44
CA VAL A 28 -23.40 -10.25 13.66
C VAL A 28 -22.52 -9.29 14.47
N PHE A 29 -23.04 -8.18 14.96
CA PHE A 29 -22.24 -7.21 15.74
C PHE A 29 -22.43 -7.27 17.27
N CYS A 30 -22.89 -8.36 17.85
CA CYS A 30 -23.01 -8.48 19.31
C CYS A 30 -22.67 -9.90 19.79
N SER A 31 -21.39 -10.26 19.84
CA SER A 31 -20.91 -11.26 20.81
C SER A 31 -19.38 -11.26 20.85
N GLU A 32 -18.88 -10.98 22.04
CA GLU A 32 -17.53 -11.03 22.58
C GLU A 32 -16.88 -9.66 22.89
N ALA A 33 -17.46 -8.98 23.88
CA ALA A 33 -16.74 -8.07 24.74
C ALA A 33 -17.13 -8.38 26.19
N GLY A 34 -16.22 -9.01 26.94
CA GLY A 34 -16.36 -9.26 28.37
C GLY A 34 -16.42 -7.97 29.15
N PHE A 35 -17.53 -7.72 29.81
CA PHE A 35 -17.71 -6.60 30.73
C PHE A 35 -17.12 -6.92 32.09
N ALA A 36 -16.17 -6.10 32.52
CA ALA A 36 -15.80 -5.99 33.93
C ALA A 36 -16.82 -5.07 34.62
N GLN A 37 -17.38 -5.54 35.75
CA GLN A 37 -18.32 -4.84 36.60
C GLN A 37 -17.69 -3.59 37.23
N ALA A 38 -18.40 -2.47 37.18
CA ALA A 38 -18.25 -1.37 38.13
C ALA A 38 -19.62 -1.03 38.75
N GLN A 39 -19.60 -0.92 40.06
CA GLN A 39 -20.73 -0.78 40.99
C GLN A 39 -21.50 0.52 40.80
N SER A 40 -22.80 0.41 41.01
CA SER A 40 -23.78 1.48 41.11
C SER A 40 -23.65 2.28 42.42
N VAL A 41 -23.72 3.60 42.30
CA VAL A 41 -24.05 4.49 43.44
C VAL A 41 -25.34 5.26 43.10
N ASN A 42 -26.39 4.99 43.89
CA ASN A 42 -27.64 5.71 43.86
C ASN A 42 -27.50 7.06 44.56
N VAL A 43 -27.99 8.13 43.95
CA VAL A 43 -28.48 9.30 44.72
C VAL A 43 -29.84 9.72 44.16
N ARG A 44 -30.83 9.74 45.08
CA ARG A 44 -32.21 10.21 44.90
C ARG A 44 -32.34 11.69 45.31
N HIS A 45 -33.42 12.30 44.80
CA HIS A 45 -34.21 13.46 45.27
C HIS A 45 -33.95 14.77 44.50
N ALA A 46 -34.92 15.61 44.24
CA ALA A 46 -36.37 15.66 44.46
C ALA A 46 -36.94 16.76 43.53
N ALA A 47 -38.25 16.71 43.31
CA ALA A 47 -39.09 17.57 42.52
C ALA A 47 -39.43 18.94 43.18
N ALA A 48 -39.82 19.89 42.37
CA ALA A 48 -40.85 20.91 42.49
C ALA A 48 -40.42 22.17 41.71
N GLY A 49 -41.10 22.74 40.77
CA GLY A 49 -42.44 23.14 40.62
C GLY A 49 -42.48 24.64 40.36
N ALA A 50 -43.03 25.09 39.28
CA ALA A 50 -43.95 26.19 39.14
C ALA A 50 -43.95 26.86 37.75
N ALA A 51 -45.10 26.86 37.17
CA ALA A 51 -45.49 27.59 35.97
C ALA A 51 -45.57 29.09 36.17
N HIS A 52 -45.25 29.87 35.13
CA HIS A 52 -45.90 31.15 34.94
C HIS A 52 -46.05 31.47 33.44
N THR A 53 -47.31 31.57 33.06
CA THR A 53 -47.88 32.02 31.79
C THR A 53 -47.85 33.53 31.71
N VAL A 54 -47.40 34.11 30.60
CA VAL A 54 -47.83 35.47 30.20
C VAL A 54 -48.13 35.51 28.71
N LYS A 55 -49.39 35.68 28.37
CA LYS A 55 -49.92 36.06 27.06
C LYS A 55 -49.63 37.55 26.79
N LYS A 56 -49.26 37.90 25.53
CA LYS A 56 -49.68 39.13 24.93
C LYS A 56 -49.95 39.01 23.44
N LYS A 57 -51.17 39.33 23.08
CA LYS A 57 -51.72 39.50 21.73
C LYS A 57 -51.25 40.81 21.09
N THR A 58 -51.10 40.84 19.80
CA THR A 58 -51.59 41.90 18.93
C THR A 58 -51.86 41.37 17.50
N SER A 59 -52.85 41.95 16.89
CA SER A 59 -53.76 41.55 15.83
C SER A 59 -53.47 42.24 14.49
N HIS A 60 -53.59 41.46 13.41
CA HIS A 60 -54.30 41.65 12.12
C HIS A 60 -53.91 42.73 11.11
N PRO A 61 -54.32 42.65 9.82
CA PRO A 61 -55.35 41.85 9.16
C PRO A 61 -54.90 41.13 7.81
N PRO A 62 -55.85 40.43 7.13
CA PRO A 62 -55.56 39.44 6.08
C PRO A 62 -55.67 39.99 4.66
N VAL A 63 -54.93 39.40 3.73
CA VAL A 63 -55.11 39.54 2.28
C VAL A 63 -55.53 38.23 1.64
N LYS A 64 -56.52 38.38 0.78
CA LYS A 64 -57.34 37.36 0.11
C LYS A 64 -56.52 36.33 -0.71
N GLY A 65 -57.07 35.11 -0.71
CA GLY A 65 -56.58 33.97 -1.48
C GLY A 65 -56.64 34.10 -2.99
N VAL A 66 -55.66 33.43 -3.61
CA VAL A 66 -55.78 32.96 -4.96
C VAL A 66 -55.47 31.49 -4.94
N THR A 67 -56.47 30.67 -5.32
CA THR A 67 -56.36 29.23 -5.46
C THR A 67 -55.62 28.95 -6.74
N VAL A 68 -54.40 28.41 -6.63
CA VAL A 68 -53.70 27.80 -7.77
C VAL A 68 -53.66 26.30 -7.54
N LYS A 69 -54.28 25.57 -8.44
CA LYS A 69 -54.23 24.11 -8.54
C LYS A 69 -52.79 23.69 -8.66
N SER A 70 -52.29 22.86 -7.70
CA SER A 70 -51.00 22.17 -7.81
C SER A 70 -51.10 21.07 -8.85
N ALA A 71 -50.51 21.33 -10.01
CA ALA A 71 -50.02 20.28 -10.88
C ALA A 71 -48.64 19.84 -10.33
N SER A 72 -48.53 18.60 -9.93
CA SER A 72 -47.23 18.00 -9.58
C SER A 72 -46.39 17.89 -10.84
N VAL A 73 -45.55 18.91 -11.05
CA VAL A 73 -44.44 18.78 -11.99
C VAL A 73 -43.33 18.12 -11.22
N ALA A 74 -43.01 16.90 -11.67
CA ALA A 74 -41.78 16.21 -11.21
C ALA A 74 -40.60 17.18 -11.40
N ALA A 75 -39.90 17.51 -10.33
CA ALA A 75 -38.72 18.33 -10.38
C ALA A 75 -37.72 17.72 -11.38
N PRO A 76 -37.16 18.49 -12.30
CA PRO A 76 -36.12 17.96 -13.17
C PRO A 76 -34.93 17.57 -12.28
N TYR A 77 -34.46 16.33 -12.43
CA TYR A 77 -33.23 15.83 -11.89
C TYR A 77 -32.09 16.84 -12.19
N GLN A 78 -31.64 17.54 -11.16
CA GLN A 78 -30.41 18.32 -11.27
C GLN A 78 -29.28 17.31 -11.46
N ALA A 79 -28.81 17.19 -12.71
CA ALA A 79 -27.57 16.52 -12.97
C ALA A 79 -26.50 17.25 -12.14
N GLU A 80 -26.00 16.59 -11.12
CA GLU A 80 -24.78 17.03 -10.42
C GLU A 80 -23.75 17.31 -11.51
N THR A 81 -23.29 18.55 -11.56
CA THR A 81 -22.14 18.94 -12.36
C THR A 81 -20.94 18.29 -11.70
N GLU A 82 -20.66 17.01 -12.08
CA GLU A 82 -19.43 16.35 -11.68
C GLU A 82 -18.27 17.27 -12.07
N SER A 83 -17.59 17.84 -11.07
CA SER A 83 -16.34 18.54 -11.30
C SER A 83 -15.36 17.52 -11.87
N THR A 84 -14.72 17.84 -12.98
CA THR A 84 -13.62 17.02 -13.47
C THR A 84 -12.53 17.00 -12.39
N SER A 85 -11.75 15.92 -12.29
CA SER A 85 -10.66 15.80 -11.30
C SER A 85 -9.69 17.00 -11.31
N GLU A 86 -9.56 17.70 -12.43
CA GLU A 86 -8.72 18.89 -12.59
C GLU A 86 -9.31 20.18 -12.01
N GLU A 87 -10.63 20.23 -11.81
CA GLU A 87 -11.31 21.33 -11.11
C GLU A 87 -11.35 21.14 -9.59
N SER A 88 -10.93 19.97 -9.09
CA SER A 88 -10.88 19.68 -7.66
C SER A 88 -9.89 20.60 -6.94
N VAL A 89 -10.28 21.09 -5.78
CA VAL A 89 -9.38 21.81 -4.87
C VAL A 89 -8.44 20.80 -4.23
N ILE A 90 -7.15 21.07 -4.31
CA ILE A 90 -6.11 20.22 -3.74
C ILE A 90 -5.54 20.81 -2.45
N VAL A 91 -5.01 19.94 -1.61
CA VAL A 91 -4.26 20.32 -0.40
C VAL A 91 -2.81 19.83 -0.44
N THR A 92 -2.46 18.98 -1.39
CA THR A 92 -1.12 18.38 -1.54
C THR A 92 -0.24 19.24 -2.49
N GLY A 93 1.03 19.39 -2.13
CA GLY A 93 2.01 20.16 -2.92
C GLY A 93 1.79 21.66 -2.92
N THR A 94 0.99 22.18 -1.98
CA THR A 94 0.76 23.61 -1.79
C THR A 94 0.45 23.93 -0.34
N ARG A 95 0.86 25.12 0.10
CA ARG A 95 0.43 25.72 1.38
C ARG A 95 -0.57 26.86 1.19
N GLU A 96 -1.04 27.06 -0.03
CA GLU A 96 -2.07 28.04 -0.37
C GLU A 96 -3.45 27.39 -0.38
N THR A 97 -4.41 27.96 0.30
CA THR A 97 -5.78 27.41 0.40
C THR A 97 -6.58 27.65 -0.89
N GLY A 98 -7.39 26.66 -1.30
CA GLY A 98 -8.31 26.78 -2.44
C GLY A 98 -7.67 26.64 -3.83
N ARG A 99 -6.43 26.13 -3.92
CA ARG A 99 -5.77 25.88 -5.21
C ARG A 99 -6.42 24.70 -5.92
N LYS A 100 -6.70 24.84 -7.20
CA LYS A 100 -7.20 23.74 -8.04
C LYS A 100 -6.06 22.87 -8.58
N ALA A 101 -6.31 21.59 -8.82
CA ALA A 101 -5.31 20.65 -9.36
C ALA A 101 -4.65 21.20 -10.65
N ARG A 102 -5.43 21.74 -11.59
CA ARG A 102 -4.92 22.35 -12.83
C ARG A 102 -4.03 23.58 -12.62
N GLN A 103 -4.07 24.22 -11.43
CA GLN A 103 -3.25 25.38 -11.09
C GLN A 103 -1.99 25.01 -10.33
N SER A 104 -1.77 23.70 -10.09
CA SER A 104 -0.60 23.22 -9.37
C SER A 104 0.71 23.51 -10.12
N LEU A 105 1.74 23.88 -9.35
CA LEU A 105 3.10 24.06 -9.87
C LEU A 105 3.83 22.72 -10.08
N SER A 106 3.35 21.66 -9.45
CA SER A 106 3.90 20.30 -9.59
C SER A 106 2.83 19.34 -10.16
N PRO A 107 3.22 18.25 -10.84
CA PRO A 107 2.27 17.25 -11.37
C PRO A 107 1.48 16.61 -10.24
N ILE A 108 0.15 16.68 -10.30
CA ILE A 108 -0.73 16.05 -9.32
C ILE A 108 -1.92 15.40 -10.02
N ASP A 109 -2.26 14.18 -9.62
CA ASP A 109 -3.46 13.47 -10.02
C ASP A 109 -4.45 13.45 -8.85
N VAL A 110 -5.75 13.56 -9.16
CA VAL A 110 -6.83 13.41 -8.17
C VAL A 110 -7.72 12.26 -8.62
N VAL A 111 -7.82 11.25 -7.76
CA VAL A 111 -8.63 10.04 -7.99
C VAL A 111 -9.79 10.04 -7.00
N THR A 112 -11.02 10.18 -7.51
CA THR A 112 -12.23 10.23 -6.67
C THR A 112 -12.65 8.86 -6.17
N ALA A 113 -13.41 8.79 -5.06
CA ALA A 113 -14.01 7.54 -4.55
C ALA A 113 -14.81 6.80 -5.62
N LYS A 114 -15.54 7.54 -6.47
CA LYS A 114 -16.28 6.97 -7.59
C LYS A 114 -15.37 6.30 -8.62
N GLN A 115 -14.24 6.91 -8.99
CA GLN A 115 -13.28 6.29 -9.90
C GLN A 115 -12.66 5.05 -9.29
N LEU A 116 -12.33 5.05 -7.99
CA LEU A 116 -11.85 3.87 -7.27
C LEU A 116 -12.87 2.72 -7.35
N SER A 117 -14.12 2.96 -6.96
CA SER A 117 -15.20 1.96 -7.03
C SER A 117 -15.39 1.39 -8.45
N GLN A 118 -15.29 2.24 -9.48
CA GLN A 118 -15.46 1.88 -10.89
C GLN A 118 -14.33 1.05 -11.49
N THR A 119 -13.27 0.75 -10.77
CA THR A 119 -12.24 -0.21 -11.18
C THR A 119 -12.68 -1.65 -11.00
N GLY A 120 -13.69 -1.90 -10.15
CA GLY A 120 -14.06 -3.26 -9.74
C GLY A 120 -12.95 -3.98 -8.98
N GLN A 121 -12.00 -3.23 -8.40
CA GLN A 121 -10.97 -3.77 -7.52
C GLN A 121 -11.43 -3.67 -6.06
N PRO A 122 -11.24 -4.74 -5.27
CA PRO A 122 -11.70 -4.76 -3.89
C PRO A 122 -10.73 -4.08 -2.91
N THR A 123 -9.54 -3.68 -3.34
CA THR A 123 -8.53 -3.02 -2.51
C THR A 123 -8.11 -1.67 -3.09
N LEU A 124 -7.71 -0.74 -2.21
CA LEU A 124 -7.24 0.60 -2.61
C LEU A 124 -5.98 0.52 -3.47
N ARG A 125 -5.04 -0.34 -3.07
CA ARG A 125 -3.80 -0.60 -3.79
C ARG A 125 -4.05 -0.95 -5.26
N ASP A 126 -4.88 -1.94 -5.50
CA ASP A 126 -5.14 -2.45 -6.86
C ASP A 126 -5.98 -1.45 -7.68
N ALA A 127 -6.92 -0.74 -7.04
CA ALA A 127 -7.70 0.32 -7.68
C ALA A 127 -6.80 1.48 -8.16
N LEU A 128 -5.90 1.97 -7.30
CA LEU A 128 -4.95 3.02 -7.68
C LEU A 128 -3.99 2.55 -8.78
N ALA A 129 -3.50 1.31 -8.69
CA ALA A 129 -2.64 0.74 -9.72
C ALA A 129 -3.32 0.64 -11.08
N GLN A 130 -4.63 0.43 -11.13
CA GLN A 130 -5.38 0.37 -12.38
C GLN A 130 -5.57 1.75 -13.01
N LEU A 131 -5.69 2.82 -12.21
CA LEU A 131 -5.97 4.18 -12.67
C LEU A 131 -4.71 5.00 -12.97
N LEU A 132 -3.62 4.76 -12.25
CA LEU A 132 -2.41 5.58 -12.32
C LEU A 132 -1.26 4.83 -12.99
N PRO A 133 -0.78 5.30 -14.16
CA PRO A 133 0.29 4.61 -14.88
C PRO A 133 1.66 4.71 -14.19
N SER A 134 1.91 5.79 -13.43
CA SER A 134 3.14 5.98 -12.66
C SER A 134 3.21 5.15 -11.38
N LEU A 135 2.08 4.55 -10.97
CA LEU A 135 1.98 3.70 -9.81
C LEU A 135 2.11 2.24 -10.21
N THR A 136 2.94 1.51 -9.48
CA THR A 136 3.15 0.08 -9.65
C THR A 136 2.92 -0.63 -8.33
N VAL A 137 2.35 -1.83 -8.41
CA VAL A 137 2.16 -2.72 -7.27
C VAL A 137 3.20 -3.83 -7.38
N PRO A 138 4.09 -3.95 -6.40
CA PRO A 138 4.97 -5.09 -6.33
C PRO A 138 4.13 -6.37 -6.12
N THR A 139 4.45 -7.42 -6.85
CA THR A 139 3.81 -8.73 -6.66
C THR A 139 4.72 -9.61 -5.84
N ALA A 140 4.20 -10.12 -4.74
CA ALA A 140 4.84 -11.15 -3.93
C ALA A 140 3.82 -12.27 -3.72
N GLY A 141 4.25 -13.49 -3.63
CA GLY A 141 3.32 -14.62 -3.53
C GLY A 141 3.69 -15.66 -2.48
N PHE A 142 4.71 -15.41 -1.72
CA PHE A 142 5.11 -16.24 -0.60
C PHE A 142 5.84 -15.40 0.44
N ASP A 143 5.97 -15.94 1.63
CA ASP A 143 6.55 -15.31 2.81
C ASP A 143 5.77 -14.06 3.30
N THR A 144 6.22 -13.49 4.40
CA THR A 144 5.59 -12.33 5.05
C THR A 144 5.46 -11.12 4.15
N GLY A 145 6.36 -10.93 3.18
CA GLY A 145 6.26 -9.85 2.21
C GLY A 145 5.06 -9.93 1.26
N ALA A 146 4.44 -11.12 1.12
CA ALA A 146 3.20 -11.29 0.37
C ALA A 146 1.96 -10.84 1.16
N LEU A 147 2.13 -10.58 2.45
CA LEU A 147 1.06 -10.29 3.39
C LEU A 147 0.91 -8.79 3.68
N THR A 148 1.72 -7.92 3.06
CA THR A 148 1.68 -6.45 3.19
C THR A 148 1.34 -5.80 1.85
N ASP A 149 0.44 -4.84 1.84
CA ASP A 149 -0.08 -4.19 0.64
C ASP A 149 0.56 -2.80 0.41
N SER A 150 1.58 -2.75 -0.45
CA SER A 150 2.36 -1.55 -0.73
C SER A 150 2.21 -1.01 -2.15
N ILE A 151 2.59 0.24 -2.33
CA ILE A 151 2.64 0.93 -3.64
C ILE A 151 4.02 1.53 -3.89
N SER A 152 4.39 1.61 -5.16
CA SER A 152 5.59 2.29 -5.63
C SER A 152 5.25 3.34 -6.67
N LEU A 153 5.87 4.52 -6.59
CA LEU A 153 5.77 5.55 -7.63
C LEU A 153 7.01 5.53 -8.53
N ARG A 154 6.78 5.65 -9.85
CA ARG A 154 7.84 5.78 -10.86
C ARG A 154 8.90 4.67 -10.83
N GLY A 155 8.51 3.48 -10.32
CA GLY A 155 9.37 2.30 -10.21
C GLY A 155 10.52 2.45 -9.20
N LEU A 156 10.40 3.34 -8.22
CA LEU A 156 11.29 3.44 -7.06
C LEU A 156 10.84 2.50 -5.95
N ASN A 157 11.66 2.35 -4.90
CA ASN A 157 11.30 1.54 -3.75
C ASN A 157 10.09 2.16 -3.01
N PRO A 158 9.17 1.38 -2.45
CA PRO A 158 8.02 1.93 -1.69
C PRO A 158 8.38 2.92 -0.58
N ASN A 159 9.56 2.79 0.05
CA ASN A 159 10.03 3.72 1.07
C ASN A 159 10.25 5.16 0.56
N GLU A 160 10.40 5.36 -0.76
CA GLU A 160 10.57 6.70 -1.36
C GLU A 160 9.23 7.37 -1.70
N THR A 161 8.11 6.77 -1.29
CA THR A 161 6.75 7.31 -1.48
C THR A 161 6.13 7.64 -0.15
N LEU A 162 5.95 8.92 0.15
CA LEU A 162 5.28 9.36 1.38
C LEU A 162 3.77 9.18 1.28
N VAL A 163 3.15 8.56 2.28
CA VAL A 163 1.70 8.45 2.40
C VAL A 163 1.20 9.35 3.53
N LEU A 164 0.16 10.14 3.22
CA LEU A 164 -0.53 11.02 4.15
C LEU A 164 -2.01 10.63 4.24
N VAL A 165 -2.63 10.91 5.39
CA VAL A 165 -4.08 10.90 5.59
C VAL A 165 -4.51 12.29 6.03
N ASP A 166 -5.41 12.93 5.27
CA ASP A 166 -5.83 14.32 5.47
C ASP A 166 -4.64 15.30 5.65
N GLY A 167 -3.54 15.08 4.90
CA GLY A 167 -2.32 15.89 4.94
C GLY A 167 -1.37 15.62 6.10
N LYS A 168 -1.66 14.64 6.97
CA LYS A 168 -0.81 14.24 8.09
C LYS A 168 -0.14 12.89 7.78
N ARG A 169 1.15 12.76 8.15
CA ARG A 169 1.96 11.55 7.88
C ARG A 169 1.34 10.31 8.51
N ARG A 170 1.16 9.26 7.71
CA ARG A 170 0.78 7.92 8.18
C ARG A 170 2.03 7.18 8.66
N HIS A 171 1.91 6.37 9.72
CA HIS A 171 2.95 5.44 10.15
C HIS A 171 3.15 4.31 9.14
N THR A 172 4.31 3.66 9.20
CA THR A 172 4.69 2.53 8.33
C THR A 172 4.21 1.20 8.94
N THR A 173 4.22 0.13 8.11
CA THR A 173 4.03 -1.23 8.61
C THR A 173 5.21 -1.67 9.47
N ALA A 174 4.94 -2.52 10.46
CA ALA A 174 5.97 -3.17 11.26
C ALA A 174 6.69 -4.30 10.47
N ASN A 175 6.06 -4.80 9.42
CA ASN A 175 6.63 -5.86 8.56
C ASN A 175 7.67 -5.28 7.61
N ILE A 176 8.88 -5.88 7.58
CA ILE A 176 9.91 -5.55 6.61
C ILE A 176 9.89 -6.56 5.45
N TYR A 177 9.95 -6.07 4.24
CA TYR A 177 10.03 -6.91 3.05
C TYR A 177 11.44 -7.52 2.91
N ALA A 178 11.65 -8.69 3.50
CA ALA A 178 12.99 -9.31 3.57
C ALA A 178 13.37 -10.07 2.30
N ASN A 179 12.40 -10.55 1.52
CA ASN A 179 12.64 -11.42 0.37
C ASN A 179 13.19 -10.71 -0.86
N PRO A 180 13.97 -11.41 -1.71
CA PRO A 180 14.49 -10.84 -2.95
C PRO A 180 13.38 -10.36 -3.90
N GLY A 181 13.40 -9.07 -4.21
CA GLY A 181 12.43 -8.41 -5.09
C GLY A 181 12.70 -6.92 -5.23
N PRO A 182 11.96 -6.21 -6.09
CA PRO A 182 12.13 -4.76 -6.29
C PRO A 182 11.83 -3.92 -5.04
N GLN A 183 11.09 -4.46 -4.09
CA GLN A 183 10.70 -3.81 -2.83
C GLN A 183 11.51 -4.31 -1.62
N GLN A 184 12.54 -5.14 -1.85
CA GLN A 184 13.34 -5.69 -0.76
C GLN A 184 13.91 -4.58 0.13
N GLY A 185 13.75 -4.75 1.45
CA GLY A 185 14.16 -3.79 2.47
C GLY A 185 13.15 -2.67 2.75
N SER A 186 11.98 -2.66 2.12
CA SER A 186 10.97 -1.65 2.43
C SER A 186 10.15 -2.00 3.67
N THR A 187 9.76 -0.93 4.38
CA THR A 187 8.73 -0.89 5.42
C THR A 187 7.72 0.20 5.03
N PRO A 188 6.91 -0.03 4.00
CA PRO A 188 6.02 0.99 3.47
C PRO A 188 4.82 1.24 4.40
N VAL A 189 4.01 2.23 4.07
CA VAL A 189 2.64 2.29 4.61
C VAL A 189 1.80 1.21 3.94
N ASP A 190 1.12 0.37 4.71
CA ASP A 190 0.08 -0.52 4.19
C ASP A 190 -1.20 0.28 3.98
N ILE A 191 -1.47 0.64 2.71
CA ILE A 191 -2.58 1.53 2.38
C ILE A 191 -3.94 0.82 2.45
N ASP A 192 -3.95 -0.50 2.39
CA ASP A 192 -5.19 -1.28 2.46
C ASP A 192 -5.69 -1.43 3.90
N MET A 193 -4.88 -1.04 4.92
CA MET A 193 -5.33 -0.92 6.31
C MET A 193 -6.20 0.33 6.55
N ILE A 194 -6.31 1.22 5.57
CA ILE A 194 -7.23 2.38 5.60
C ILE A 194 -8.52 1.98 4.91
N PRO A 195 -9.71 2.09 5.57
CA PRO A 195 -10.98 1.71 4.95
C PRO A 195 -11.23 2.44 3.64
N MET A 196 -11.44 1.71 2.54
CA MET A 196 -11.75 2.29 1.23
C MET A 196 -13.07 3.06 1.25
N ALA A 197 -14.04 2.62 2.08
CA ALA A 197 -15.30 3.33 2.30
C ALA A 197 -15.11 4.73 2.90
N ALA A 198 -14.04 4.96 3.67
CA ALA A 198 -13.74 6.25 4.28
C ALA A 198 -13.21 7.30 3.29
N ILE A 199 -12.79 6.91 2.09
CA ILE A 199 -12.06 7.76 1.16
C ILE A 199 -13.02 8.65 0.36
N ASP A 200 -12.76 9.95 0.34
CA ASP A 200 -13.40 10.91 -0.55
C ASP A 200 -12.66 10.97 -1.89
N HIS A 201 -11.35 11.18 -1.83
CA HIS A 201 -10.46 11.12 -2.98
C HIS A 201 -9.00 10.89 -2.54
N VAL A 202 -8.16 10.54 -3.50
CA VAL A 202 -6.72 10.41 -3.31
C VAL A 202 -5.99 11.41 -4.20
N GLU A 203 -5.10 12.20 -3.61
CA GLU A 203 -4.23 13.13 -4.32
C GLU A 203 -2.84 12.50 -4.47
N VAL A 204 -2.33 12.38 -5.69
CA VAL A 204 -1.01 11.79 -5.97
C VAL A 204 -0.09 12.84 -6.58
N LEU A 205 0.78 13.40 -5.76
CA LEU A 205 1.81 14.35 -6.18
C LEU A 205 3.01 13.58 -6.76
N ARG A 206 3.23 13.71 -8.05
CA ARG A 206 4.33 13.04 -8.78
C ARG A 206 5.56 13.93 -8.88
N ASP A 207 6.07 14.41 -7.74
CA ASP A 207 7.26 15.27 -7.68
C ASP A 207 7.92 15.16 -6.30
N GLY A 208 9.23 15.41 -6.22
CA GLY A 208 9.92 15.49 -4.94
C GLY A 208 9.32 16.60 -4.06
N ALA A 209 8.99 16.26 -2.82
CA ALA A 209 8.30 17.15 -1.91
C ALA A 209 8.87 17.13 -0.47
N SER A 210 10.11 16.67 -0.29
CA SER A 210 10.73 16.58 1.03
C SER A 210 10.88 17.94 1.72
N ALA A 211 11.01 19.03 0.97
CA ALA A 211 11.05 20.39 1.53
C ALA A 211 9.73 20.80 2.19
N GLN A 212 8.59 20.22 1.76
CA GLN A 212 7.27 20.51 2.30
C GLN A 212 6.80 19.51 3.36
N TYR A 213 7.18 18.21 3.21
CA TYR A 213 6.63 17.11 4.01
C TYR A 213 7.68 16.32 4.80
N GLY A 214 8.98 16.55 4.55
CA GLY A 214 10.09 15.83 5.20
C GLY A 214 10.53 14.58 4.45
N SER A 215 11.16 13.64 5.18
CA SER A 215 11.68 12.40 4.61
C SER A 215 10.62 11.62 3.81
N ASP A 216 11.09 10.71 2.94
CA ASP A 216 10.31 9.73 2.17
C ASP A 216 9.55 10.30 0.96
N ALA A 217 9.35 11.64 0.86
CA ALA A 217 8.73 12.29 -0.28
C ALA A 217 9.72 12.46 -1.46
N VAL A 218 10.40 11.38 -1.85
CA VAL A 218 11.41 11.34 -2.92
C VAL A 218 10.78 11.10 -4.28
N ALA A 219 10.01 10.03 -4.43
CA ALA A 219 9.26 9.70 -5.65
C ALA A 219 8.01 10.56 -5.80
N GLY A 220 7.40 10.90 -4.67
CA GLY A 220 6.18 11.67 -4.59
C GLY A 220 5.45 11.51 -3.27
N VAL A 221 4.20 11.99 -3.26
CA VAL A 221 3.30 11.92 -2.09
C VAL A 221 1.95 11.36 -2.52
N VAL A 222 1.43 10.41 -1.75
CA VAL A 222 0.05 9.92 -1.86
C VAL A 222 -0.72 10.40 -0.64
N ASN A 223 -1.68 11.30 -0.82
CA ASN A 223 -2.48 11.86 0.25
C ASN A 223 -3.91 11.36 0.14
N ILE A 224 -4.35 10.60 1.10
CA ILE A 224 -5.68 10.02 1.19
C ILE A 224 -6.57 11.00 1.95
N ILE A 225 -7.55 11.57 1.27
CA ILE A 225 -8.50 12.51 1.86
C ILE A 225 -9.76 11.75 2.25
N LEU A 226 -10.14 11.90 3.52
CA LEU A 226 -11.28 11.19 4.08
C LEU A 226 -12.58 11.99 3.94
N LYS A 227 -13.70 11.28 3.86
CA LYS A 227 -15.05 11.82 3.79
C LYS A 227 -15.38 12.66 5.03
N LYS A 228 -16.09 13.77 4.81
CA LYS A 228 -16.49 14.77 5.83
C LYS A 228 -17.99 15.10 5.76
N GLN A 229 -18.77 14.25 5.10
CA GLN A 229 -20.21 14.46 4.99
C GLN A 229 -20.87 14.28 6.37
N ASP A 230 -21.86 15.16 6.65
CA ASP A 230 -22.67 15.16 7.87
C ASP A 230 -24.05 14.50 7.71
N HIS A 231 -24.28 13.83 6.58
CA HIS A 231 -25.49 13.11 6.24
C HIS A 231 -25.22 12.10 5.11
N GLY A 232 -26.25 11.28 4.85
CA GLY A 232 -26.17 10.26 3.81
C GLY A 232 -25.59 8.95 4.32
N PHE A 233 -25.90 7.88 3.59
CA PHE A 233 -25.42 6.52 3.81
C PHE A 233 -25.10 5.88 2.47
N HIS A 234 -23.97 5.19 2.41
CA HIS A 234 -23.57 4.40 1.26
C HIS A 234 -23.15 3.00 1.70
N ALA A 235 -23.55 1.99 0.94
CA ALA A 235 -23.09 0.63 1.12
C ALA A 235 -22.79 0.00 -0.26
N GLN A 236 -21.68 -0.70 -0.35
CA GLN A 236 -21.25 -1.43 -1.54
C GLN A 236 -20.87 -2.86 -1.16
N SER A 237 -21.26 -3.82 -1.98
CA SER A 237 -20.78 -5.20 -1.89
C SER A 237 -20.25 -5.64 -3.24
N ILE A 238 -19.06 -6.24 -3.25
CA ILE A 238 -18.46 -6.87 -4.42
C ILE A 238 -18.14 -8.32 -4.11
N THR A 239 -18.44 -9.22 -5.04
CA THR A 239 -18.06 -10.63 -4.95
C THR A 239 -17.58 -11.11 -6.30
N GLY A 240 -16.53 -11.92 -6.31
CA GLY A 240 -15.95 -12.40 -7.55
C GLY A 240 -15.03 -13.59 -7.38
N ILE A 241 -14.54 -14.10 -8.50
CA ILE A 241 -13.69 -15.29 -8.56
C ILE A 241 -12.72 -15.18 -9.75
N THR A 242 -11.56 -15.81 -9.65
CA THR A 242 -10.62 -15.85 -10.77
C THR A 242 -11.09 -16.74 -11.91
N ALA A 243 -10.54 -16.54 -13.11
CA ALA A 243 -10.80 -17.39 -14.28
C ALA A 243 -10.41 -18.87 -14.06
N ALA A 244 -9.56 -19.16 -13.08
CA ALA A 244 -9.16 -20.51 -12.72
C ALA A 244 -10.17 -21.23 -11.80
N GLY A 245 -11.20 -20.52 -11.30
CA GLY A 245 -12.19 -21.05 -10.38
C GLY A 245 -11.72 -21.16 -8.93
N ASP A 246 -10.65 -20.47 -8.59
CA ASP A 246 -10.09 -20.31 -7.24
C ASP A 246 -10.00 -18.82 -6.85
N GLY A 247 -9.50 -18.51 -5.66
CA GLY A 247 -9.33 -17.13 -5.22
C GLY A 247 -10.65 -16.37 -5.19
N PHE A 248 -11.67 -16.95 -4.57
CA PHE A 248 -12.93 -16.26 -4.30
C PHE A 248 -12.65 -15.00 -3.48
N GLN A 249 -13.28 -13.89 -3.84
CA GLN A 249 -13.14 -12.63 -3.13
C GLN A 249 -14.50 -12.05 -2.78
N GLN A 250 -14.58 -11.45 -1.60
CA GLN A 250 -15.74 -10.71 -1.12
C GLN A 250 -15.30 -9.44 -0.41
N GLY A 251 -15.87 -8.31 -0.81
CA GLY A 251 -15.73 -7.03 -0.16
C GLY A 251 -17.09 -6.45 0.22
N VAL A 252 -17.18 -5.86 1.42
CA VAL A 252 -18.33 -5.08 1.88
C VAL A 252 -17.80 -3.77 2.44
N TYR A 253 -18.35 -2.66 1.96
CA TYR A 253 -17.92 -1.31 2.28
C TYR A 253 -19.13 -0.49 2.68
N MET A 254 -19.07 0.20 3.82
CA MET A 254 -20.18 0.98 4.34
C MET A 254 -19.66 2.30 4.89
N ASP A 255 -20.38 3.36 4.63
CA ASP A 255 -20.11 4.65 5.23
C ASP A 255 -21.36 5.49 5.44
N GLY A 256 -21.31 6.38 6.42
CA GLY A 256 -22.42 7.29 6.69
C GLY A 256 -22.01 8.48 7.53
N GLY A 257 -22.63 9.61 7.23
CA GLY A 257 -22.44 10.87 7.93
C GLY A 257 -23.57 11.19 8.91
N MET A 258 -23.22 11.89 9.97
CA MET A 258 -24.20 12.45 10.90
C MET A 258 -23.76 13.81 11.42
N LYS A 259 -24.72 14.68 11.71
CA LYS A 259 -24.46 16.00 12.30
C LYS A 259 -24.07 15.88 13.76
N LEU A 260 -23.01 16.56 14.16
CA LEU A 260 -22.65 16.77 15.55
C LEU A 260 -23.17 18.14 16.00
N GLY A 261 -24.44 18.17 16.46
CA GLY A 261 -25.14 19.40 16.71
C GLY A 261 -25.32 20.25 15.45
N SER A 262 -25.27 21.58 15.59
CA SER A 262 -25.36 22.53 14.47
C SER A 262 -24.00 22.96 13.90
N ARG A 263 -22.90 22.55 14.51
CA ARG A 263 -21.55 23.05 14.25
C ARG A 263 -20.52 21.98 13.85
N GLY A 264 -20.93 20.72 13.79
CA GLY A 264 -19.98 19.66 13.50
C GLY A 264 -20.57 18.51 12.71
N PHE A 265 -19.68 17.58 12.34
CA PHE A 265 -19.99 16.34 11.66
C PHE A 265 -19.23 15.18 12.32
N VAL A 266 -19.78 13.99 12.17
CA VAL A 266 -19.10 12.71 12.37
C VAL A 266 -19.39 11.86 11.15
N HIS A 267 -18.36 11.31 10.52
CA HIS A 267 -18.45 10.36 9.42
C HIS A 267 -17.85 9.03 9.88
N LEU A 268 -18.64 7.97 9.77
CA LEU A 268 -18.26 6.59 10.13
C LEU A 268 -18.12 5.77 8.87
N SER A 269 -17.10 4.92 8.81
CA SER A 269 -16.86 4.04 7.68
C SER A 269 -16.34 2.69 8.16
N GLY A 270 -16.61 1.64 7.42
CA GLY A 270 -16.09 0.31 7.71
C GLY A 270 -16.05 -0.57 6.48
N ASP A 271 -15.02 -1.42 6.41
CA ASP A 271 -14.80 -2.39 5.35
C ASP A 271 -14.63 -3.79 5.94
N TYR A 272 -15.13 -4.77 5.20
CA TYR A 272 -14.77 -6.16 5.34
C TYR A 272 -14.28 -6.67 4.00
N PHE A 273 -13.14 -7.35 3.99
CA PHE A 273 -12.57 -7.97 2.81
C PHE A 273 -12.09 -9.38 3.12
N HIS A 274 -12.40 -10.32 2.23
CA HIS A 274 -11.91 -11.69 2.27
C HIS A 274 -11.47 -12.14 0.88
N THR A 275 -10.38 -12.89 0.82
CA THR A 275 -9.92 -13.58 -0.39
C THR A 275 -9.36 -14.95 -0.04
N ASP A 276 -9.75 -15.96 -0.84
CA ASP A 276 -9.18 -17.31 -0.75
C ASP A 276 -7.82 -17.38 -1.44
N HIS A 277 -7.06 -18.43 -1.16
CA HIS A 277 -5.84 -18.77 -1.89
C HIS A 277 -6.08 -18.95 -3.39
N THR A 278 -5.08 -18.55 -4.20
CA THR A 278 -4.98 -19.01 -5.59
C THR A 278 -3.82 -20.00 -5.75
N TYR A 279 -3.94 -20.93 -6.69
CA TYR A 279 -2.98 -22.02 -6.90
C TYR A 279 -2.37 -21.93 -8.29
N ARG A 280 -1.10 -21.50 -8.37
CA ARG A 280 -0.39 -21.23 -9.64
C ARG A 280 0.90 -22.02 -9.81
N SER A 281 1.12 -23.02 -8.94
CA SER A 281 2.29 -23.90 -8.97
C SER A 281 2.22 -24.91 -10.10
N ALA A 282 3.38 -25.22 -10.70
CA ALA A 282 3.57 -26.40 -11.55
C ALA A 282 3.71 -27.67 -10.68
N PRO A 283 3.71 -28.88 -11.26
CA PRO A 283 4.07 -30.08 -10.55
C PRO A 283 5.47 -29.95 -9.94
N ASP A 284 5.61 -30.36 -8.67
CA ASP A 284 6.90 -30.43 -7.99
C ASP A 284 7.74 -31.55 -8.62
N ALA A 285 8.94 -31.18 -9.12
CA ALA A 285 9.81 -32.13 -9.85
C ALA A 285 10.25 -33.32 -9.00
N ARG A 286 10.22 -33.22 -7.67
CA ARG A 286 10.61 -34.31 -6.74
C ARG A 286 9.56 -35.43 -6.69
N VAL A 287 8.31 -35.10 -6.98
CA VAL A 287 7.17 -36.05 -6.85
C VAL A 287 6.27 -36.12 -8.08
N GLY A 288 6.45 -35.26 -9.07
CA GLY A 288 5.68 -35.23 -10.34
C GLY A 288 4.22 -34.79 -10.16
N ARG A 289 3.82 -34.20 -9.03
CA ARG A 289 2.44 -33.80 -8.71
C ARG A 289 2.35 -32.35 -8.25
N LYS A 290 1.17 -31.72 -8.44
CA LYS A 290 0.85 -30.37 -7.95
C LYS A 290 0.50 -30.44 -6.45
N ILE A 291 1.49 -30.61 -5.60
CA ILE A 291 1.33 -30.69 -4.14
C ILE A 291 1.98 -29.49 -3.42
N ASN A 292 2.89 -28.81 -4.09
CA ASN A 292 3.59 -27.64 -3.55
C ASN A 292 2.83 -26.39 -3.95
N HIS A 293 2.16 -25.74 -3.02
CA HIS A 293 1.27 -24.60 -3.24
C HIS A 293 1.92 -23.24 -3.03
N VAL A 294 3.26 -23.18 -2.97
CA VAL A 294 4.01 -21.95 -2.66
C VAL A 294 3.76 -20.79 -3.62
N LEU A 295 3.30 -21.05 -4.85
CA LEU A 295 3.00 -20.02 -5.82
C LEU A 295 1.49 -19.76 -5.93
N GLY A 296 1.04 -18.63 -5.42
CA GLY A 296 -0.35 -18.20 -5.45
C GLY A 296 -0.54 -16.91 -4.66
N GLN A 297 -1.74 -16.37 -4.70
CA GLN A 297 -2.14 -15.30 -3.79
C GLN A 297 -2.42 -15.89 -2.42
N PRO A 298 -1.97 -15.26 -1.32
CA PRO A 298 -2.34 -15.66 0.03
C PRO A 298 -3.84 -15.56 0.28
N GLU A 299 -4.34 -16.40 1.19
CA GLU A 299 -5.63 -16.17 1.83
C GLU A 299 -5.52 -14.96 2.77
N GLN A 300 -6.57 -14.14 2.80
CA GLN A 300 -6.59 -12.95 3.66
C GLN A 300 -8.02 -12.63 4.09
N THR A 301 -8.18 -12.28 5.36
CA THR A 301 -9.40 -11.67 5.89
C THR A 301 -9.01 -10.38 6.61
N ARG A 302 -9.69 -9.27 6.27
CA ARG A 302 -9.44 -7.96 6.87
C ARG A 302 -10.74 -7.29 7.24
N GLY A 303 -10.81 -6.72 8.45
CA GLY A 303 -11.84 -5.80 8.89
C GLY A 303 -11.22 -4.45 9.24
N SER A 304 -11.80 -3.35 8.76
CA SER A 304 -11.31 -2.01 9.07
C SER A 304 -12.44 -1.03 9.34
N ILE A 305 -12.17 -0.06 10.22
CA ILE A 305 -13.10 1.01 10.56
C ILE A 305 -12.38 2.36 10.58
N ALA A 306 -13.12 3.42 10.27
CA ALA A 306 -12.64 4.79 10.41
C ALA A 306 -13.74 5.71 10.95
N VAL A 307 -13.30 6.67 11.75
CA VAL A 307 -14.11 7.78 12.26
C VAL A 307 -13.43 9.07 11.87
N ASN A 308 -14.13 9.96 11.18
CA ASN A 308 -13.67 11.31 10.90
C ASN A 308 -14.67 12.33 11.47
N ALA A 309 -14.20 13.24 12.31
CA ALA A 309 -15.04 14.20 13.01
C ALA A 309 -14.45 15.61 12.95
N GLY A 310 -15.33 16.58 12.86
CA GLY A 310 -14.97 17.97 12.93
C GLY A 310 -16.04 18.78 13.68
N TYR A 311 -15.61 19.72 14.51
CA TYR A 311 -16.49 20.58 15.28
C TYR A 311 -15.99 22.02 15.31
N ASN A 312 -16.81 22.96 14.86
CA ASN A 312 -16.51 24.39 14.92
C ASN A 312 -16.77 24.92 16.34
N ILE A 313 -15.69 25.08 17.12
CA ILE A 313 -15.73 25.62 18.49
C ILE A 313 -16.23 27.08 18.42
N THR A 314 -15.69 27.84 17.48
CA THR A 314 -16.14 29.18 17.12
C THR A 314 -16.28 29.27 15.60
N ASP A 315 -16.66 30.42 15.06
CA ASP A 315 -16.73 30.65 13.61
C ASP A 315 -15.33 30.64 12.94
N THR A 316 -14.27 30.79 13.73
CA THR A 316 -12.87 30.84 13.25
C THR A 316 -11.99 29.72 13.77
N ILE A 317 -12.47 28.87 14.67
CA ILE A 317 -11.69 27.76 15.28
C ILE A 317 -12.45 26.46 15.13
N GLN A 318 -11.79 25.45 14.56
CA GLN A 318 -12.31 24.09 14.39
C GLN A 318 -11.41 23.08 15.10
N ALA A 319 -12.00 22.24 15.91
CA ALA A 319 -11.37 20.97 16.34
C ALA A 319 -11.70 19.86 15.34
N TYR A 320 -10.76 18.96 15.13
CA TYR A 320 -10.95 17.79 14.27
C TYR A 320 -10.24 16.56 14.84
N ALA A 321 -10.77 15.41 14.53
CA ALA A 321 -10.16 14.14 14.90
C ALA A 321 -10.46 13.08 13.83
N THR A 322 -9.49 12.22 13.58
CA THR A 322 -9.61 11.05 12.72
C THR A 322 -9.03 9.85 13.43
N ALA A 323 -9.76 8.74 13.50
CA ALA A 323 -9.26 7.47 14.02
C ALA A 323 -9.49 6.37 12.97
N THR A 324 -8.50 5.49 12.80
CA THR A 324 -8.57 4.29 11.96
C THR A 324 -8.13 3.10 12.77
N TYR A 325 -8.78 1.96 12.59
CA TYR A 325 -8.35 0.66 13.11
C TYR A 325 -8.59 -0.40 12.05
N ALA A 326 -7.65 -1.28 11.88
CA ALA A 326 -7.80 -2.45 11.03
C ALA A 326 -7.17 -3.68 11.69
N HIS A 327 -7.79 -4.83 11.44
CA HIS A 327 -7.25 -6.14 11.78
C HIS A 327 -7.22 -7.00 10.52
N ARG A 328 -6.07 -7.66 10.28
CA ARG A 328 -5.88 -8.60 9.18
C ARG A 328 -5.36 -9.93 9.72
N HIS A 329 -5.96 -11.02 9.24
CA HIS A 329 -5.39 -12.35 9.30
C HIS A 329 -5.07 -12.82 7.88
N ALA A 330 -3.86 -13.30 7.65
CA ALA A 330 -3.44 -13.77 6.34
C ALA A 330 -2.58 -15.04 6.45
N GLU A 331 -2.62 -15.89 5.40
CA GLU A 331 -1.89 -17.16 5.35
C GLU A 331 -1.20 -17.32 4.00
N SER A 332 0.09 -17.70 4.01
CA SER A 332 0.90 -17.93 2.82
C SER A 332 1.57 -19.29 2.87
N TYR A 333 1.43 -20.06 1.78
CA TYR A 333 2.10 -21.36 1.68
C TYR A 333 3.60 -21.24 1.52
N GLN A 334 4.33 -22.07 2.27
CA GLN A 334 5.75 -22.32 2.09
C GLN A 334 5.97 -23.54 1.21
N ASN A 335 7.22 -23.77 0.76
CA ASN A 335 7.56 -24.94 -0.05
C ASN A 335 7.18 -26.24 0.65
N TYR A 336 6.68 -27.19 -0.13
CA TYR A 336 6.36 -28.53 0.33
C TYR A 336 7.61 -29.30 0.81
N ARG A 337 7.49 -29.93 1.95
CA ARG A 337 8.48 -30.83 2.57
C ARG A 337 8.14 -32.29 2.25
N LEU A 338 9.11 -33.01 1.70
CA LEU A 338 8.95 -34.44 1.42
C LEU A 338 8.82 -35.24 2.73
N PRO A 339 8.16 -36.43 2.73
CA PRO A 339 8.16 -37.34 3.89
C PRO A 339 9.56 -37.71 4.38
N SER A 340 10.54 -37.78 3.46
CA SER A 340 11.94 -38.08 3.76
C SER A 340 12.63 -37.00 4.60
N SER A 341 12.14 -35.76 4.59
CA SER A 341 12.69 -34.70 5.45
C SER A 341 12.46 -34.96 6.95
N LEU A 342 11.51 -35.84 7.27
CA LEU A 342 11.20 -36.26 8.63
C LEU A 342 11.76 -37.65 8.96
N SER A 343 12.69 -38.18 8.13
CA SER A 343 13.34 -39.48 8.39
C SER A 343 14.08 -39.41 9.74
N GLY A 344 13.79 -40.38 10.63
CA GLY A 344 14.33 -40.37 11.98
C GLY A 344 13.51 -39.62 13.03
N TYR A 345 12.32 -39.11 12.66
CA TYR A 345 11.39 -38.43 13.54
C TYR A 345 10.01 -39.13 13.49
N PRO A 346 9.83 -40.25 14.21
CA PRO A 346 8.63 -41.09 14.06
C PRO A 346 7.33 -40.39 14.44
N GLY A 347 7.35 -39.47 15.41
CA GLY A 347 6.18 -38.70 15.79
C GLY A 347 5.69 -37.80 14.65
N TYR A 348 6.60 -37.03 14.03
CA TYR A 348 6.25 -36.24 12.87
C TYR A 348 5.94 -37.08 11.63
N GLN A 349 6.59 -38.22 11.44
CA GLN A 349 6.24 -39.15 10.35
C GLN A 349 4.80 -39.67 10.48
N ALA A 350 4.33 -39.91 11.70
CA ALA A 350 2.94 -40.28 11.95
C ALA A 350 1.96 -39.18 11.66
N ILE A 351 2.32 -37.91 11.96
CA ILE A 351 1.49 -36.71 11.69
C ILE A 351 1.49 -36.40 10.19
N TYR A 352 2.66 -36.45 9.52
CA TYR A 352 2.86 -36.07 8.13
C TYR A 352 3.34 -37.23 7.23
N PRO A 353 2.58 -38.32 7.12
CA PRO A 353 3.02 -39.50 6.37
C PRO A 353 3.24 -39.24 4.88
N TRP A 354 2.62 -38.15 4.36
CA TRP A 354 2.73 -37.75 2.96
C TRP A 354 3.54 -36.46 2.78
N GLY A 355 4.29 -36.03 3.81
CA GLY A 355 4.92 -34.71 3.83
C GLY A 355 3.96 -33.59 4.17
N TYR A 356 4.43 -32.34 4.13
CA TYR A 356 3.65 -31.17 4.54
C TYR A 356 4.11 -29.89 3.83
N SER A 357 3.21 -28.90 3.78
CA SER A 357 3.53 -27.53 3.38
C SER A 357 3.29 -26.62 4.58
N PRO A 358 4.33 -26.01 5.15
CA PRO A 358 4.12 -24.99 6.17
C PRO A 358 3.30 -23.82 5.63
N LEU A 359 2.51 -23.21 6.50
CA LEU A 359 1.76 -21.97 6.25
C LEU A 359 2.31 -20.91 7.18
N GLU A 360 2.88 -19.86 6.65
CA GLU A 360 3.14 -18.64 7.39
C GLU A 360 1.83 -17.91 7.61
N THR A 361 1.61 -17.45 8.84
CA THR A 361 0.42 -16.69 9.23
C THR A 361 0.83 -15.31 9.68
N LEU A 362 0.02 -14.32 9.38
CA LEU A 362 0.13 -12.96 9.89
C LEU A 362 -1.17 -12.59 10.60
N ASP A 363 -1.05 -12.17 11.85
CA ASP A 363 -2.09 -11.47 12.60
C ASP A 363 -1.62 -10.04 12.83
N GLU A 364 -2.22 -9.08 12.12
CA GLU A 364 -1.83 -7.67 12.10
C GLU A 364 -2.92 -6.80 12.71
N ASN A 365 -2.50 -5.80 13.50
CA ASN A 365 -3.36 -4.78 14.07
C ASN A 365 -2.76 -3.41 13.80
N ASP A 366 -3.41 -2.65 12.96
CA ASP A 366 -3.05 -1.28 12.59
C ASP A 366 -3.98 -0.27 13.27
N PHE A 367 -3.41 0.74 13.90
CA PHE A 367 -4.15 1.81 14.56
C PHE A 367 -3.56 3.18 14.18
N GLY A 368 -4.42 4.13 13.84
CA GLY A 368 -4.06 5.52 13.57
C GLY A 368 -5.01 6.49 14.24
N LEU A 369 -4.47 7.50 14.91
CA LEU A 369 -5.22 8.60 15.52
C LEU A 369 -4.58 9.92 15.14
N THR A 370 -5.39 10.83 14.61
CA THR A 370 -5.03 12.22 14.38
C THR A 370 -5.99 13.10 15.16
N ALA A 371 -5.48 14.07 15.90
CA ALA A 371 -6.30 15.09 16.55
C ALA A 371 -5.66 16.47 16.38
N GLY A 372 -6.47 17.49 16.19
CA GLY A 372 -5.96 18.84 16.03
C GLY A 372 -6.99 19.93 16.21
N VAL A 373 -6.47 21.13 16.33
CA VAL A 373 -7.24 22.36 16.35
C VAL A 373 -6.63 23.31 15.34
N LYS A 374 -7.45 23.87 14.48
CA LYS A 374 -7.04 24.84 13.45
C LYS A 374 -7.94 26.06 13.46
N GLY A 375 -7.42 27.13 12.94
CA GLY A 375 -8.24 28.35 12.89
C GLY A 375 -7.54 29.52 12.22
N VAL A 376 -8.18 30.69 12.37
CA VAL A 376 -7.67 31.96 11.87
C VAL A 376 -7.57 32.95 13.04
N PHE A 377 -6.40 33.58 13.23
CA PHE A 377 -6.13 34.58 14.24
C PHE A 377 -5.29 35.72 13.64
N TYR A 378 -5.80 36.92 13.67
CA TYR A 378 -5.18 38.12 13.06
C TYR A 378 -4.71 37.92 11.61
N GLY A 379 -5.50 37.17 10.80
CA GLY A 379 -5.18 36.84 9.40
C GLY A 379 -4.11 35.79 9.20
N TRP A 380 -3.62 35.14 10.25
CA TRP A 380 -2.84 33.92 10.20
C TRP A 380 -3.77 32.71 10.27
N ASN A 381 -3.65 31.81 9.28
CA ASN A 381 -4.15 30.45 9.42
C ASN A 381 -3.16 29.69 10.27
N TRP A 382 -3.64 28.89 11.19
CA TRP A 382 -2.83 28.03 12.05
C TRP A 382 -3.46 26.65 12.22
N ASP A 383 -2.62 25.65 12.40
CA ASP A 383 -3.01 24.25 12.66
C ASP A 383 -2.03 23.63 13.68
N LEU A 384 -2.55 23.27 14.83
CA LEU A 384 -1.83 22.49 15.85
C LEU A 384 -2.41 21.08 15.86
N SER A 385 -1.58 20.09 15.61
CA SER A 385 -2.04 18.70 15.51
C SER A 385 -1.07 17.71 16.11
N THR A 386 -1.62 16.59 16.54
CA THR A 386 -0.85 15.41 16.95
C THR A 386 -1.38 14.18 16.22
N VAL A 387 -0.47 13.29 15.87
CA VAL A 387 -0.74 12.02 15.18
C VAL A 387 -0.04 10.92 15.96
N TYR A 388 -0.76 9.87 16.28
CA TYR A 388 -0.21 8.62 16.79
C TYR A 388 -0.61 7.49 15.87
N GLY A 389 0.34 6.68 15.48
CA GLY A 389 0.13 5.49 14.68
C GLY A 389 0.90 4.31 15.24
N ARG A 390 0.34 3.14 15.10
CA ARG A 390 0.95 1.89 15.54
C ARG A 390 0.52 0.76 14.63
N ASP A 391 1.50 -0.03 14.22
CA ASP A 391 1.28 -1.31 13.56
C ASP A 391 1.94 -2.42 14.36
N TYR A 392 1.21 -3.52 14.56
CA TYR A 392 1.66 -4.70 15.29
C TYR A 392 1.43 -5.94 14.46
N ASP A 393 2.51 -6.64 14.14
CA ASP A 393 2.55 -7.87 13.37
C ASP A 393 2.96 -9.05 14.23
N ASN A 394 2.14 -10.07 14.26
CA ASN A 394 2.46 -11.38 14.82
C ASN A 394 2.54 -12.43 13.73
N ILE A 395 3.75 -12.89 13.45
CA ILE A 395 4.02 -13.91 12.43
C ILE A 395 4.12 -15.26 13.11
N GLY A 396 3.30 -16.20 12.65
CA GLY A 396 3.24 -17.57 13.13
C GLY A 396 3.46 -18.60 12.03
N LEU A 397 3.40 -19.86 12.39
CA LEU A 397 3.43 -21.00 11.46
C LEU A 397 2.34 -22.01 11.81
N LYS A 398 1.67 -22.53 10.79
CA LYS A 398 0.81 -23.74 10.84
C LYS A 398 1.42 -24.83 9.97
N ASN A 399 1.07 -26.08 10.23
CA ASN A 399 1.57 -27.24 9.49
C ASN A 399 3.10 -27.26 9.36
N SER A 400 3.81 -26.95 10.43
CA SER A 400 5.28 -26.95 10.48
C SER A 400 5.79 -27.99 11.49
N ALA A 401 7.10 -28.05 11.71
CA ALA A 401 7.74 -29.00 12.61
C ALA A 401 8.92 -28.34 13.30
N ASN A 402 9.25 -28.78 14.51
CA ASN A 402 10.54 -28.56 15.14
C ASN A 402 11.12 -29.92 15.54
N THR A 403 11.98 -30.46 14.72
CA THR A 403 12.56 -31.80 14.89
C THR A 403 13.48 -31.93 16.11
N TYR A 404 14.02 -30.79 16.59
CA TYR A 404 14.79 -30.76 17.84
C TYR A 404 13.91 -31.14 19.04
N LEU A 405 12.70 -30.64 19.13
CA LEU A 405 11.77 -30.92 20.25
C LEU A 405 11.31 -32.37 20.27
N GLU A 406 11.09 -33.00 19.10
CA GLU A 406 10.81 -34.43 19.08
C GLU A 406 11.98 -35.25 19.58
N LYS A 407 13.19 -34.91 19.12
CA LYS A 407 14.42 -35.65 19.49
C LYS A 407 14.78 -35.52 20.96
N THR A 408 14.58 -34.35 21.55
CA THR A 408 15.05 -34.06 22.94
C THR A 408 13.96 -34.15 23.98
N GLU A 409 12.69 -33.91 23.63
CA GLU A 409 11.57 -33.79 24.54
C GLU A 409 10.40 -34.73 24.18
N GLY A 410 10.46 -35.42 23.04
CA GLY A 410 9.37 -36.28 22.55
C GLY A 410 8.09 -35.51 22.16
N ARG A 411 8.18 -34.19 21.99
CA ARG A 411 7.04 -33.33 21.61
C ARG A 411 7.06 -33.01 20.11
N THR A 412 5.90 -32.98 19.48
CA THR A 412 5.73 -32.75 18.05
C THR A 412 4.78 -31.57 17.77
N PRO A 413 5.12 -30.32 18.15
CA PRO A 413 4.27 -29.18 17.85
C PRO A 413 4.20 -28.94 16.34
N THR A 414 2.97 -28.71 15.84
CA THR A 414 2.70 -28.42 14.41
C THR A 414 2.28 -26.98 14.16
N LYS A 415 2.06 -26.22 15.24
CA LYS A 415 1.65 -24.82 15.21
C LYS A 415 2.56 -24.02 16.15
N PHE A 416 3.04 -22.88 15.64
CA PHE A 416 3.87 -21.93 16.36
C PHE A 416 3.17 -20.56 16.27
N ASN A 417 2.54 -20.14 17.36
CA ASN A 417 1.68 -18.96 17.35
C ASN A 417 2.46 -17.65 17.19
N GLN A 418 3.74 -17.66 17.58
CA GLN A 418 4.65 -16.52 17.41
C GLN A 418 6.04 -17.06 17.05
N VAL A 419 6.42 -16.81 15.82
CA VAL A 419 7.77 -17.04 15.30
C VAL A 419 8.54 -15.72 15.29
N GLN A 420 7.88 -14.66 14.83
CA GLN A 420 8.38 -13.30 14.89
C GLN A 420 7.26 -12.37 15.35
N GLY A 421 7.61 -11.33 16.05
CA GLY A 421 6.67 -10.28 16.46
C GLY A 421 7.30 -8.92 16.24
N PHE A 422 6.60 -8.05 15.53
CA PHE A 422 7.08 -6.69 15.24
C PHE A 422 6.06 -5.67 15.70
N ASN A 423 6.55 -4.52 16.13
CA ASN A 423 5.70 -3.40 16.47
C ASN A 423 6.39 -2.12 16.04
N ASP A 424 5.80 -1.43 15.08
CA ASP A 424 6.19 -0.08 14.67
C ASP A 424 5.24 0.93 15.30
N SER A 425 5.75 2.01 15.86
CA SER A 425 4.91 3.11 16.33
C SER A 425 5.54 4.45 16.02
N GLN A 426 4.69 5.40 15.66
CA GLN A 426 5.06 6.76 15.38
C GLN A 426 4.15 7.73 16.12
N TRP A 427 4.76 8.66 16.85
CA TRP A 427 4.06 9.83 17.38
C TRP A 427 4.65 11.09 16.78
N SER A 428 3.81 11.94 16.19
CA SER A 428 4.26 13.22 15.66
C SER A 428 3.31 14.34 16.04
N SER A 429 3.88 15.49 16.40
CA SER A 429 3.14 16.73 16.68
C SER A 429 3.68 17.83 15.79
N SER A 430 2.78 18.63 15.20
CA SER A 430 3.16 19.74 14.33
C SER A 430 2.38 21.00 14.66
N PHE A 431 3.04 22.14 14.44
CA PHE A 431 2.42 23.44 14.45
C PHE A 431 2.75 24.13 13.13
N ASP A 432 1.71 24.40 12.35
CA ASP A 432 1.79 25.01 11.03
C ASP A 432 1.09 26.37 11.05
N ILE A 433 1.70 27.39 10.42
CA ILE A 433 1.11 28.73 10.24
C ILE A 433 1.24 29.16 8.80
N SER A 434 0.26 29.94 8.31
CA SER A 434 0.36 30.58 7.00
C SER A 434 -0.39 31.89 6.95
N ARG A 435 0.12 32.84 6.12
CA ARG A 435 -0.54 34.12 5.90
C ARG A 435 -0.22 34.66 4.52
N GLN A 436 -1.21 35.30 3.93
CA GLN A 436 -1.03 36.11 2.70
C GLN A 436 -0.72 37.57 3.05
N PHE A 437 0.42 38.04 2.59
CA PHE A 437 0.84 39.43 2.72
C PHE A 437 0.63 40.21 1.41
N ARG A 438 0.20 41.46 1.52
CA ARG A 438 0.18 42.41 0.39
C ARG A 438 1.18 43.50 0.68
N PHE A 439 2.20 43.60 -0.16
CA PHE A 439 3.23 44.65 -0.04
C PHE A 439 2.91 45.82 -0.99
N SER A 440 3.11 47.06 -0.51
CA SER A 440 3.00 48.26 -1.37
C SER A 440 3.99 48.15 -2.52
N GLY A 441 3.52 48.37 -3.77
CA GLY A 441 4.35 48.23 -4.97
C GLY A 441 4.45 46.81 -5.52
N TRP A 442 3.93 45.76 -4.83
CA TRP A 442 3.87 44.40 -5.35
C TRP A 442 2.44 44.06 -5.79
N PRO A 443 2.21 43.64 -7.05
CA PRO A 443 0.85 43.55 -7.59
C PRO A 443 0.06 42.34 -7.06
N HIS A 444 0.73 41.37 -6.47
CA HIS A 444 0.14 40.12 -6.02
C HIS A 444 0.43 39.84 -4.53
N SER A 445 -0.40 39.00 -3.90
CA SER A 445 -0.14 38.56 -2.54
C SER A 445 1.05 37.59 -2.51
N VAL A 446 1.83 37.66 -1.43
CA VAL A 446 2.88 36.69 -1.09
C VAL A 446 2.32 35.80 0.00
N ASN A 447 2.20 34.51 -0.23
CA ASN A 447 1.86 33.53 0.79
C ASN A 447 3.14 33.09 1.49
N VAL A 448 3.16 33.19 2.81
CA VAL A 448 4.27 32.70 3.66
C VAL A 448 3.69 31.67 4.58
N ALA A 449 4.25 30.45 4.56
CA ALA A 449 3.95 29.39 5.48
C ALA A 449 5.20 28.92 6.19
N ALA A 450 5.08 28.62 7.47
CA ALA A 450 6.15 28.07 8.28
C ALA A 450 5.58 27.05 9.27
N GLY A 451 6.40 26.13 9.69
CA GLY A 451 5.97 25.19 10.70
C GLY A 451 7.13 24.46 11.37
N THR A 452 6.79 23.84 12.49
CA THR A 452 7.69 22.99 13.25
C THR A 452 7.03 21.63 13.49
N ALA A 453 7.83 20.58 13.57
CA ALA A 453 7.34 19.24 13.86
C ALA A 453 8.33 18.52 14.78
N TYR A 454 7.78 17.74 15.70
CA TYR A 454 8.48 16.73 16.47
C TYR A 454 7.91 15.37 16.11
N ARG A 455 8.78 14.36 15.93
CA ARG A 455 8.38 12.98 15.66
C ARG A 455 9.23 12.03 16.49
N TYR A 456 8.57 11.11 17.17
CA TYR A 456 9.17 9.97 17.85
C TYR A 456 8.81 8.70 17.09
N GLU A 457 9.77 7.89 16.74
CA GLU A 457 9.61 6.59 16.07
C GLU A 457 10.18 5.50 16.95
N SER A 458 9.47 4.37 17.05
CA SER A 458 9.98 3.20 17.75
C SER A 458 9.66 1.91 17.01
N TYR A 459 10.61 0.99 17.02
CA TYR A 459 10.50 -0.32 16.42
C TYR A 459 10.92 -1.38 17.43
N SER A 460 10.01 -2.34 17.67
CA SER A 460 10.27 -3.43 18.63
C SER A 460 10.25 -4.77 17.90
N ILE A 461 11.25 -5.59 18.19
CA ILE A 461 11.37 -6.97 17.71
C ILE A 461 11.17 -7.88 18.91
N GLY A 462 10.06 -8.63 18.93
CA GLY A 462 9.73 -9.61 19.97
C GLY A 462 10.44 -10.95 19.74
N THR A 463 10.67 -11.69 20.82
CA THR A 463 11.18 -13.08 20.73
C THR A 463 10.12 -14.02 20.20
N GLY A 464 10.53 -15.03 19.44
CA GLY A 464 9.68 -16.15 19.11
C GLY A 464 9.24 -16.94 20.35
N SER A 465 8.17 -17.72 20.20
CA SER A 465 7.73 -18.67 21.24
C SER A 465 8.82 -19.69 21.55
N PRO A 466 8.88 -20.25 22.77
CA PRO A 466 9.91 -21.22 23.13
C PRO A 466 10.02 -22.38 22.14
N ASP A 467 8.90 -22.91 21.67
CA ASP A 467 8.88 -24.02 20.69
C ASP A 467 9.40 -23.61 19.31
N SER A 468 9.26 -22.33 18.91
CA SER A 468 9.76 -21.82 17.64
C SER A 468 11.26 -21.49 17.65
N THR A 469 11.84 -21.32 18.82
CA THR A 469 13.27 -20.96 19.02
C THR A 469 14.13 -22.12 19.50
N ALA A 470 13.54 -23.25 19.96
CA ALA A 470 14.29 -24.40 20.49
C ALA A 470 15.13 -25.08 19.40
N GLY A 471 16.41 -25.26 19.67
CA GLY A 471 17.36 -25.88 18.74
C GLY A 471 17.55 -25.06 17.47
N SER A 472 17.32 -25.69 16.31
CA SER A 472 17.33 -24.99 15.00
C SER A 472 16.05 -24.21 14.71
N GLY A 473 15.09 -24.24 15.64
CA GLY A 473 13.81 -23.56 15.49
C GLY A 473 12.77 -24.33 14.67
N SER A 474 11.65 -23.66 14.43
CA SER A 474 10.58 -24.16 13.55
C SER A 474 11.01 -24.19 12.09
N ASP A 475 10.55 -25.21 11.36
CA ASP A 475 10.82 -25.35 9.92
C ASP A 475 10.06 -24.29 9.11
N ALA A 476 10.63 -23.82 8.02
CA ALA A 476 10.32 -22.69 7.18
C ALA A 476 10.85 -21.35 7.72
N LEU A 477 10.56 -20.98 8.95
CA LEU A 477 11.04 -19.76 9.58
C LEU A 477 11.41 -20.08 11.04
N SER A 478 12.67 -19.85 11.40
CA SER A 478 13.13 -20.00 12.78
C SER A 478 12.66 -18.82 13.64
N GLY A 479 12.26 -19.11 14.87
CA GLY A 479 11.84 -18.06 15.82
C GLY A 479 12.94 -17.06 16.11
N THR A 480 12.56 -15.80 16.32
CA THR A 480 13.48 -14.74 16.73
C THR A 480 14.07 -15.08 18.10
N ASN A 481 15.38 -15.24 18.17
CA ASN A 481 16.08 -15.51 19.43
C ASN A 481 16.25 -14.22 20.26
N LYS A 482 16.61 -14.37 21.54
CA LYS A 482 16.79 -13.24 22.47
C LYS A 482 17.86 -12.25 22.01
N GLY A 483 18.89 -12.69 21.30
CA GLY A 483 19.97 -11.83 20.81
C GLY A 483 19.56 -10.92 19.64
N ASN A 484 18.50 -11.29 18.92
CA ASN A 484 17.96 -10.55 17.79
C ASN A 484 16.66 -9.78 18.15
N ALA A 485 16.17 -9.94 19.38
CA ALA A 485 15.03 -9.15 19.89
C ALA A 485 15.52 -7.86 20.55
N GLY A 486 14.70 -6.82 20.50
CA GLY A 486 15.06 -5.53 21.10
C GLY A 486 14.04 -4.45 20.83
N ASN A 487 14.22 -3.30 21.50
CA ASN A 487 13.43 -2.09 21.30
C ASN A 487 14.36 -0.97 20.86
N TYR A 488 14.01 -0.32 19.78
CA TYR A 488 14.80 0.72 19.14
C TYR A 488 13.93 1.95 18.93
N SER A 489 14.51 3.14 19.08
CA SER A 489 13.75 4.39 18.90
C SER A 489 14.65 5.52 18.44
N ARG A 490 14.02 6.55 17.87
CA ARG A 490 14.68 7.80 17.52
C ARG A 490 13.72 8.98 17.62
N ASP A 491 14.30 10.14 17.84
CA ASP A 491 13.63 11.42 17.84
C ASP A 491 13.99 12.21 16.57
N VAL A 492 13.02 12.96 16.05
CA VAL A 492 13.21 13.84 14.90
C VAL A 492 12.60 15.20 15.20
N VAL A 493 13.38 16.25 15.04
CA VAL A 493 12.91 17.64 15.14
C VAL A 493 13.05 18.30 13.78
N ALA A 494 12.02 19.00 13.34
CA ALA A 494 11.97 19.61 12.03
C ALA A 494 11.42 21.03 12.05
N GLY A 495 11.90 21.86 11.10
CA GLY A 495 11.36 23.17 10.83
C GLY A 495 11.36 23.46 9.33
N TYR A 496 10.33 24.14 8.81
CA TYR A 496 10.25 24.51 7.41
C TYR A 496 9.76 25.94 7.18
N LEU A 497 10.12 26.49 6.02
CA LEU A 497 9.61 27.74 5.48
C LEU A 497 9.23 27.52 4.01
N ASP A 498 8.06 28.04 3.62
CA ASP A 498 7.52 27.96 2.26
C ASP A 498 6.99 29.35 1.86
N ILE A 499 7.41 29.86 0.71
CA ILE A 499 7.04 31.20 0.21
C ILE A 499 6.57 31.05 -1.22
N SER A 500 5.30 31.37 -1.46
CA SER A 500 4.73 31.35 -2.81
C SER A 500 4.13 32.70 -3.21
N THR A 501 4.33 33.09 -4.47
CA THR A 501 3.82 34.34 -5.01
C THR A 501 3.70 34.34 -6.52
N HIS A 502 2.88 35.24 -7.05
CA HIS A 502 2.91 35.59 -8.46
C HIS A 502 3.88 36.76 -8.66
N LEU A 503 4.97 36.56 -9.41
CA LEU A 503 5.90 37.62 -9.79
C LEU A 503 5.24 38.61 -10.78
N THR A 504 4.41 38.05 -11.66
CA THR A 504 3.55 38.77 -12.60
C THR A 504 2.23 38.02 -12.74
N LYS A 505 1.27 38.55 -13.48
CA LYS A 505 0.01 37.84 -13.81
C LYS A 505 0.20 36.51 -14.53
N HIS A 506 1.40 36.26 -15.07
CA HIS A 506 1.75 35.04 -15.82
C HIS A 506 2.73 34.15 -15.08
N TRP A 507 3.59 34.68 -14.23
CA TRP A 507 4.63 33.96 -13.53
C TRP A 507 4.24 33.70 -12.08
N GLN A 508 4.24 32.46 -11.66
CA GLN A 508 4.12 32.03 -10.29
C GLN A 508 5.38 31.29 -9.85
N VAL A 509 5.83 31.49 -8.62
CA VAL A 509 7.02 30.87 -8.01
C VAL A 509 6.67 30.40 -6.62
N ASP A 510 7.26 29.26 -6.23
CA ASP A 510 7.18 28.65 -4.90
C ASP A 510 8.58 28.24 -4.47
N LEU A 511 8.99 28.62 -3.26
CA LEU A 511 10.29 28.37 -2.65
C LEU A 511 10.07 27.71 -1.30
N ALA A 512 10.55 26.49 -1.12
CA ALA A 512 10.45 25.80 0.15
C ALA A 512 11.83 25.33 0.64
N GLY A 513 12.03 25.42 1.96
CA GLY A 513 13.22 24.90 2.63
C GLY A 513 12.84 24.22 3.92
N ARG A 514 13.52 23.14 4.27
CA ARG A 514 13.28 22.36 5.48
C ARG A 514 14.58 21.82 6.05
N TYR A 515 14.68 21.84 7.37
CA TYR A 515 15.74 21.24 8.18
C TYR A 515 15.15 20.17 9.06
N GLU A 516 15.81 19.02 9.17
CA GLU A 516 15.46 17.96 10.10
C GLU A 516 16.72 17.44 10.81
N HIS A 517 16.60 17.20 12.11
CA HIS A 517 17.62 16.57 12.95
C HIS A 517 17.10 15.24 13.48
N TYR A 518 17.85 14.17 13.20
CA TYR A 518 17.59 12.81 13.68
C TYR A 518 18.64 12.44 14.73
N THR A 519 18.23 11.82 15.81
CA THR A 519 19.14 11.42 16.90
C THR A 519 20.15 10.33 16.52
N ASP A 520 19.84 9.55 15.47
CA ASP A 520 20.64 8.40 15.01
C ASP A 520 21.45 8.67 13.72
N VAL A 521 20.90 9.41 12.77
CA VAL A 521 21.50 9.63 11.44
C VAL A 521 21.88 11.10 11.17
N GLY A 522 21.67 11.99 12.15
CA GLY A 522 22.11 13.39 12.10
C GLY A 522 21.22 14.31 11.27
N ASP A 523 21.84 15.32 10.65
CA ASP A 523 21.17 16.46 10.04
C ASP A 523 20.86 16.27 8.57
N THR A 524 19.69 16.74 8.15
CA THR A 524 19.28 16.77 6.75
C THR A 524 18.69 18.13 6.39
N GLN A 525 18.98 18.59 5.17
CA GLN A 525 18.49 19.85 4.62
C GLN A 525 17.89 19.59 3.26
N THR A 526 16.66 20.06 3.05
CA THR A 526 15.96 19.92 1.78
C THR A 526 15.42 21.26 1.30
N GLY A 527 15.43 21.44 -0.01
CA GLY A 527 14.94 22.63 -0.67
C GLY A 527 14.16 22.30 -1.93
N LYS A 528 13.26 23.18 -2.31
CA LYS A 528 12.46 23.09 -3.55
C LYS A 528 12.28 24.47 -4.15
N VAL A 529 12.43 24.55 -5.46
CA VAL A 529 12.03 25.70 -6.27
C VAL A 529 11.05 25.18 -7.31
N ALA A 530 9.84 25.72 -7.34
CA ALA A 530 8.85 25.42 -8.35
C ALA A 530 8.39 26.71 -9.05
N MET A 531 8.22 26.63 -10.37
CA MET A 531 7.82 27.75 -11.21
C MET A 531 6.70 27.34 -12.16
N ARG A 532 5.80 28.27 -12.44
CA ARG A 532 4.77 28.13 -13.46
C ARG A 532 4.65 29.42 -14.27
N TYR A 533 4.52 29.23 -15.58
CA TYR A 533 4.30 30.31 -16.54
C TYR A 533 3.02 30.08 -17.32
N ASP A 534 1.99 30.91 -17.12
CA ASP A 534 0.73 30.87 -17.84
C ASP A 534 0.82 31.77 -19.10
N VAL A 535 1.03 31.13 -20.26
CA VAL A 535 1.03 31.81 -21.57
C VAL A 535 -0.37 32.34 -21.86
N SER A 536 -1.39 31.54 -21.56
CA SER A 536 -2.79 31.83 -21.70
C SER A 536 -3.62 30.99 -20.71
N SER A 537 -4.93 31.18 -20.67
CA SER A 537 -5.85 30.30 -19.93
C SER A 537 -5.85 28.83 -20.41
N ARG A 538 -5.23 28.53 -21.56
CA ARG A 538 -5.22 27.22 -22.21
C ARG A 538 -3.82 26.59 -22.33
N LEU A 539 -2.78 27.32 -22.03
CA LEU A 539 -1.39 26.86 -22.14
C LEU A 539 -0.57 27.37 -20.96
N SER A 540 -0.01 26.43 -20.22
CA SER A 540 0.89 26.74 -19.12
C SER A 540 2.12 25.81 -19.17
N PHE A 541 3.25 26.34 -18.71
CA PHE A 541 4.48 25.59 -18.46
C PHE A 541 4.74 25.54 -16.96
N ARG A 542 5.32 24.45 -16.49
CA ARG A 542 5.79 24.32 -15.11
C ARG A 542 7.15 23.66 -15.06
N ALA A 543 7.94 23.99 -14.04
CA ALA A 543 9.23 23.35 -13.80
C ALA A 543 9.52 23.33 -12.30
N THR A 544 10.16 22.25 -11.82
CA THR A 544 10.60 22.13 -10.43
C THR A 544 12.02 21.56 -10.37
N ILE A 545 12.74 21.99 -9.33
CA ILE A 545 13.96 21.37 -8.88
C ILE A 545 13.88 21.22 -7.36
N SER A 546 14.20 20.03 -6.85
CA SER A 546 14.21 19.77 -5.42
C SER A 546 15.27 18.74 -5.06
N ASN A 547 15.70 18.74 -3.81
CA ASN A 547 16.38 17.62 -3.21
C ASN A 547 15.48 16.96 -2.14
N GLY A 548 15.72 15.69 -1.89
CA GLY A 548 15.00 14.90 -0.92
C GLY A 548 15.91 13.87 -0.26
N PHE A 549 15.38 13.18 0.73
CA PHE A 549 16.08 12.10 1.41
C PHE A 549 15.09 11.08 1.98
N HIS A 550 15.62 9.88 2.26
CA HIS A 550 14.97 8.84 3.05
C HIS A 550 15.96 8.40 4.14
N ALA A 551 15.54 8.44 5.40
CA ALA A 551 16.34 7.94 6.52
C ALA A 551 16.26 6.41 6.57
N PRO A 552 17.36 5.68 6.89
CA PRO A 552 17.27 4.24 7.13
C PRO A 552 16.15 3.95 8.13
N THR A 553 15.29 2.97 7.87
CA THR A 553 14.26 2.60 8.83
C THR A 553 14.88 1.86 10.01
N LEU A 554 14.25 1.92 11.19
CA LEU A 554 14.72 1.17 12.36
C LEU A 554 14.71 -0.34 12.06
N ALA A 555 13.76 -0.82 11.26
CA ALA A 555 13.73 -2.20 10.79
C ALA A 555 14.95 -2.55 9.91
N GLN A 556 15.33 -1.71 8.93
CA GLN A 556 16.52 -1.93 8.12
C GLN A 556 17.82 -2.02 8.93
N MET A 557 17.90 -1.29 10.05
CA MET A 557 19.07 -1.29 10.92
C MET A 557 19.15 -2.51 11.84
N HIS A 558 18.01 -3.05 12.26
CA HIS A 558 17.96 -3.98 13.40
C HIS A 558 17.33 -5.35 13.11
N TYR A 559 16.65 -5.50 11.98
CA TYR A 559 15.99 -6.77 11.63
C TYR A 559 16.99 -7.88 11.34
N SER A 560 16.69 -9.08 11.89
CA SER A 560 17.40 -10.32 11.57
C SER A 560 16.43 -11.49 11.44
N SER A 561 16.64 -12.34 10.44
CA SER A 561 15.84 -13.57 10.22
C SER A 561 16.63 -14.67 9.55
N LEU A 562 16.17 -15.91 9.73
CA LEU A 562 16.73 -17.10 9.10
C LEU A 562 15.61 -17.94 8.48
N PRO A 563 15.12 -17.60 7.27
CA PRO A 563 14.25 -18.48 6.52
C PRO A 563 14.99 -19.73 6.05
N VAL A 564 14.34 -20.90 6.23
CA VAL A 564 14.85 -22.20 5.87
C VAL A 564 13.95 -22.83 4.81
N SER A 565 14.51 -23.14 3.66
CA SER A 565 13.88 -23.89 2.58
C SER A 565 14.31 -25.37 2.61
N PRO A 566 13.72 -26.27 1.81
CA PRO A 566 14.11 -27.69 1.80
C PRO A 566 15.59 -27.97 1.58
N THR A 567 16.34 -27.06 0.97
CA THR A 567 17.74 -27.27 0.59
C THR A 567 18.65 -26.09 0.87
N ALA A 568 18.17 -25.04 1.58
CA ALA A 568 18.96 -23.84 1.83
C ALA A 568 18.50 -23.10 3.09
N ALA A 569 19.45 -22.43 3.75
CA ALA A 569 19.23 -21.44 4.81
C ALA A 569 19.83 -20.09 4.38
N ARG A 570 19.02 -19.03 4.38
CA ARG A 570 19.42 -17.72 3.88
C ARG A 570 19.13 -16.64 4.92
N GLY A 571 20.13 -16.31 5.74
CA GLY A 571 19.99 -15.33 6.79
C GLY A 571 20.10 -13.90 6.27
N LEU A 572 19.22 -13.05 6.74
CA LEU A 572 19.37 -11.59 6.73
C LEU A 572 19.68 -11.18 8.16
N ILE A 573 20.82 -10.52 8.39
CA ILE A 573 21.28 -10.13 9.71
C ILE A 573 21.40 -8.62 9.84
N ALA A 574 21.13 -8.09 11.00
CA ALA A 574 21.20 -6.63 11.24
C ALA A 574 22.60 -6.10 10.88
N SER A 575 22.66 -4.95 10.23
CA SER A 575 23.93 -4.35 9.77
C SER A 575 24.89 -4.02 10.92
N SER A 576 24.38 -3.79 12.13
CA SER A 576 25.13 -3.55 13.35
C SER A 576 25.51 -4.82 14.14
N SER A 577 25.08 -5.99 13.66
CA SER A 577 25.31 -7.27 14.36
C SER A 577 26.77 -7.73 14.27
N PRO A 578 27.26 -8.54 15.24
CA PRO A 578 28.64 -9.02 15.25
C PRO A 578 29.02 -9.76 13.96
N GLY A 579 28.12 -10.61 13.44
CA GLY A 579 28.37 -11.36 12.21
C GLY A 579 28.43 -10.48 10.97
N ALA A 580 27.64 -9.41 10.88
CA ALA A 580 27.68 -8.45 9.77
C ALA A 580 28.96 -7.60 9.83
N LEU A 581 29.29 -7.06 11.02
CA LEU A 581 30.51 -6.23 11.23
C LEU A 581 31.79 -7.01 10.91
N ALA A 582 31.88 -8.26 11.34
CA ALA A 582 33.01 -9.13 11.00
C ALA A 582 33.20 -9.37 9.50
N ASN A 583 32.12 -9.15 8.71
CA ASN A 583 32.11 -9.29 7.26
C ASN A 583 32.09 -7.94 6.50
N GLY A 584 32.42 -6.83 7.19
CA GLY A 584 32.60 -5.52 6.58
C GLY A 584 31.34 -4.66 6.47
N ALA A 585 30.29 -4.97 7.23
CA ALA A 585 29.14 -4.07 7.34
C ALA A 585 29.55 -2.73 7.98
N SER A 586 28.82 -1.67 7.62
CA SER A 586 28.98 -0.33 8.18
C SER A 586 27.63 0.28 8.55
N GLN A 587 27.67 1.34 9.35
CA GLN A 587 26.46 2.08 9.69
C GLN A 587 25.76 2.62 8.44
N LEU A 588 24.44 2.46 8.38
CA LEU A 588 23.63 2.96 7.29
C LEU A 588 23.56 4.49 7.29
N LYS A 589 23.61 5.07 6.09
CA LYS A 589 23.47 6.51 5.85
C LYS A 589 22.13 6.80 5.16
N PRO A 590 21.59 8.03 5.35
CA PRO A 590 20.39 8.42 4.61
C PRO A 590 20.58 8.34 3.10
N GLU A 591 19.59 7.83 2.39
CA GLU A 591 19.47 7.95 0.95
C GLU A 591 19.19 9.42 0.58
N ARG A 592 19.76 9.91 -0.51
CA ARG A 592 19.65 11.31 -0.94
C ARG A 592 19.21 11.41 -2.39
N SER A 593 18.24 12.27 -2.68
CA SER A 593 17.76 12.48 -4.04
C SER A 593 17.99 13.90 -4.54
N THR A 594 18.05 14.04 -5.86
CA THR A 594 17.91 15.29 -6.59
C THR A 594 16.92 15.06 -7.71
N ASN A 595 15.84 15.84 -7.69
CA ASN A 595 14.70 15.71 -8.58
C ASN A 595 14.60 16.96 -9.47
N ILE A 596 14.38 16.76 -10.76
CA ILE A 596 14.13 17.82 -11.73
C ILE A 596 12.91 17.40 -12.55
N SER A 597 11.95 18.29 -12.70
CA SER A 597 10.80 18.05 -13.57
C SER A 597 10.42 19.30 -14.37
N ALA A 598 9.83 19.07 -15.54
CA ALA A 598 9.26 20.11 -16.37
C ALA A 598 7.98 19.60 -17.05
N GLY A 599 6.98 20.44 -17.18
CA GLY A 599 5.68 20.03 -17.73
C GLY A 599 4.96 21.09 -18.51
N ILE A 600 4.03 20.62 -19.32
CA ILE A 600 3.14 21.42 -20.16
C ILE A 600 1.69 21.03 -19.81
N LEU A 601 0.85 22.04 -19.56
CA LEU A 601 -0.59 21.88 -19.40
C LEU A 601 -1.28 22.58 -20.57
N LEU A 602 -2.14 21.83 -21.27
CA LEU A 602 -2.73 22.28 -22.52
C LEU A 602 -4.23 21.97 -22.57
N GLU A 603 -5.05 22.95 -22.95
CA GLU A 603 -6.46 22.81 -23.29
C GLU A 603 -6.68 23.22 -24.73
N PRO A 604 -6.32 22.38 -25.73
CA PRO A 604 -6.33 22.76 -27.15
C PRO A 604 -7.75 23.04 -27.66
N VAL A 605 -8.72 22.27 -27.17
CA VAL A 605 -10.14 22.46 -27.42
C VAL A 605 -10.90 22.34 -26.11
N ARG A 606 -12.10 22.91 -26.04
CA ARG A 606 -12.94 22.86 -24.84
C ARG A 606 -13.17 21.41 -24.39
N ARG A 607 -12.94 21.11 -23.11
CA ARG A 607 -13.08 19.80 -22.44
C ARG A 607 -12.01 18.76 -22.79
N LEU A 608 -10.98 19.13 -23.55
CA LEU A 608 -9.79 18.31 -23.73
C LEU A 608 -8.67 18.88 -22.88
N HIS A 609 -8.33 18.20 -21.80
CA HIS A 609 -7.21 18.56 -20.94
C HIS A 609 -6.07 17.60 -21.18
N VAL A 610 -4.88 18.12 -21.41
CA VAL A 610 -3.67 17.33 -21.66
C VAL A 610 -2.56 17.86 -20.76
N THR A 611 -1.91 16.95 -20.01
CA THR A 611 -0.67 17.26 -19.30
C THR A 611 0.45 16.36 -19.77
N VAL A 612 1.63 16.91 -19.91
CA VAL A 612 2.85 16.16 -20.25
C VAL A 612 3.94 16.63 -19.31
N ASP A 613 4.50 15.73 -18.51
CA ASP A 613 5.56 16.02 -17.57
C ASP A 613 6.76 15.12 -17.81
N VAL A 614 7.94 15.68 -17.92
CA VAL A 614 9.21 14.94 -17.98
C VAL A 614 9.92 15.10 -16.65
N TYR A 615 10.60 14.06 -16.20
CA TYR A 615 11.28 14.06 -14.91
C TYR A 615 12.60 13.30 -14.93
N GLN A 616 13.49 13.71 -14.02
CA GLN A 616 14.70 12.98 -13.66
C GLN A 616 14.84 12.96 -12.14
N ILE A 617 15.10 11.76 -11.59
CA ILE A 617 15.38 11.51 -10.18
C ILE A 617 16.76 10.86 -10.11
N ASN A 618 17.71 11.52 -9.45
CA ASN A 618 19.00 10.92 -9.11
C ASN A 618 18.96 10.54 -7.65
N LEU A 619 19.03 9.25 -7.34
CA LEU A 619 18.99 8.71 -5.98
C LEU A 619 20.39 8.15 -5.67
N ARG A 620 20.97 8.54 -4.53
CA ARG A 620 22.29 8.15 -4.07
C ARG A 620 22.19 7.40 -2.75
N ASP A 621 23.18 6.55 -2.50
CA ASP A 621 23.33 5.79 -1.24
C ASP A 621 22.11 4.89 -0.94
N GLN A 622 21.50 4.28 -1.99
CA GLN A 622 20.32 3.41 -1.83
C GLN A 622 20.62 2.23 -0.91
N ILE A 623 19.67 1.96 -0.01
CA ILE A 623 19.76 0.92 1.00
C ILE A 623 19.08 -0.35 0.47
N MET A 624 19.85 -1.41 0.34
CA MET A 624 19.37 -2.74 -0.03
C MET A 624 20.25 -3.81 0.65
N PRO A 625 19.78 -5.06 0.72
CA PRO A 625 20.64 -6.17 1.13
C PRO A 625 21.81 -6.31 0.15
N GLY A 626 23.02 -6.33 0.68
CA GLY A 626 24.27 -6.47 -0.05
C GLY A 626 25.29 -7.22 0.79
N GLY A 627 26.50 -7.38 0.28
CA GLY A 627 27.58 -8.02 1.02
C GLY A 627 27.38 -9.50 1.31
N GLN A 628 26.67 -10.22 0.46
CA GLN A 628 26.31 -11.63 0.68
C GLN A 628 27.54 -12.53 0.81
N VAL A 629 27.60 -13.32 1.87
CA VAL A 629 28.60 -14.35 2.13
C VAL A 629 27.97 -15.75 2.11
N TYR A 630 28.78 -16.80 1.89
CA TYR A 630 28.31 -18.16 1.67
C TYR A 630 29.09 -19.18 2.52
N GLY A 631 28.54 -20.39 2.60
CA GLY A 631 29.19 -21.57 3.19
C GLY A 631 29.61 -21.38 4.63
N ALA A 632 30.85 -21.78 4.97
CA ALA A 632 31.38 -21.68 6.32
C ALA A 632 31.43 -20.23 6.86
N GLN A 633 31.71 -19.24 6.00
CA GLN A 633 31.69 -17.83 6.39
C GLN A 633 30.29 -17.35 6.77
N ALA A 634 29.29 -17.75 5.99
CA ALA A 634 27.89 -17.45 6.31
C ALA A 634 27.44 -18.16 7.58
N ALA A 635 27.78 -19.45 7.72
CA ALA A 635 27.47 -20.21 8.93
C ALA A 635 28.06 -19.56 10.19
N SER A 636 29.31 -19.13 10.13
CA SER A 636 29.97 -18.39 11.22
C SER A 636 29.24 -17.06 11.53
N ALA A 637 28.88 -16.28 10.50
CA ALA A 637 28.19 -15.01 10.70
C ALA A 637 26.81 -15.22 11.35
N LEU A 638 26.05 -16.24 10.93
CA LEU A 638 24.77 -16.60 11.50
C LEU A 638 24.89 -17.05 12.96
N GLN A 639 25.89 -17.91 13.25
CA GLN A 639 26.15 -18.39 14.62
C GLN A 639 26.56 -17.24 15.55
N MET A 640 27.39 -16.28 15.09
CA MET A 640 27.73 -15.08 15.85
C MET A 640 26.52 -14.24 16.22
N ASN A 641 25.43 -14.34 15.44
CA ASN A 641 24.15 -13.69 15.71
C ASN A 641 23.17 -14.60 16.48
N GLY A 642 23.65 -15.73 16.99
CA GLY A 642 22.86 -16.64 17.82
C GLY A 642 21.88 -17.52 17.04
N PHE A 643 21.98 -17.61 15.72
CA PHE A 643 21.21 -18.59 14.95
C PHE A 643 21.82 -19.98 15.07
N THR A 644 20.97 -20.99 15.26
CA THR A 644 21.35 -22.39 15.20
C THR A 644 20.94 -22.94 13.83
N LEU A 645 21.91 -23.44 13.07
CA LEU A 645 21.65 -24.02 11.76
C LEU A 645 21.09 -25.45 11.92
N PRO A 646 20.28 -25.93 10.92
CA PRO A 646 19.87 -27.34 10.89
C PRO A 646 21.04 -28.29 11.03
N SER A 647 20.87 -29.43 11.71
CA SER A 647 21.97 -30.34 12.04
C SER A 647 22.66 -30.97 10.83
N ASP A 648 21.99 -31.05 9.71
CA ASP A 648 22.44 -31.58 8.44
C ASP A 648 23.09 -30.55 7.51
N TYR A 649 23.21 -29.28 7.93
CA TYR A 649 23.71 -28.20 7.08
C TYR A 649 25.13 -28.48 6.51
N HIS A 650 25.93 -29.24 7.20
CA HIS A 650 27.26 -29.63 6.74
C HIS A 650 27.23 -30.51 5.47
N SER A 651 26.10 -31.18 5.22
CA SER A 651 25.90 -31.98 4.00
C SER A 651 25.43 -31.18 2.81
N TRP A 652 25.05 -29.90 3.05
CA TRP A 652 24.54 -29.01 2.02
C TRP A 652 25.66 -28.44 1.17
N SER A 653 25.36 -28.05 -0.06
CA SER A 653 26.32 -27.33 -0.89
C SER A 653 26.74 -26.01 -0.24
N GLU A 654 27.96 -25.57 -0.50
CA GLU A 654 28.48 -24.31 0.04
C GLU A 654 27.55 -23.11 -0.23
N HIS A 655 26.83 -23.13 -1.36
CA HIS A 655 25.94 -22.05 -1.75
C HIS A 655 24.51 -22.16 -1.16
N SER A 656 24.23 -23.25 -0.44
CA SER A 656 22.95 -23.44 0.24
C SER A 656 22.82 -22.65 1.54
N ILE A 657 23.95 -22.20 2.10
CA ILE A 657 23.98 -21.34 3.28
C ILE A 657 24.48 -19.97 2.87
N SER A 658 23.71 -18.93 3.16
CA SER A 658 24.11 -17.55 2.89
C SER A 658 23.68 -16.63 4.01
N ALA A 659 24.44 -15.54 4.20
CA ALA A 659 24.08 -14.44 5.04
C ALA A 659 24.33 -13.13 4.29
N ASN A 660 23.46 -12.16 4.49
CA ASN A 660 23.59 -10.81 3.97
C ASN A 660 23.05 -9.79 5.00
N TRP A 661 23.27 -8.51 4.74
CA TRP A 661 22.85 -7.39 5.59
C TRP A 661 22.50 -6.19 4.76
N PHE A 662 21.76 -5.25 5.31
CA PHE A 662 21.50 -3.97 4.64
C PHE A 662 22.76 -3.11 4.57
N ALA A 663 22.98 -2.46 3.43
CA ALA A 663 24.09 -1.55 3.18
C ALA A 663 23.67 -0.47 2.16
N ASN A 664 24.40 0.65 2.13
CA ASN A 664 24.26 1.66 1.06
C ASN A 664 25.00 1.14 -0.18
N VAL A 665 24.30 0.51 -1.09
CA VAL A 665 24.88 -0.36 -2.14
C VAL A 665 25.02 0.30 -3.49
N ALA A 666 24.22 1.34 -3.80
CA ALA A 666 24.17 1.87 -5.14
C ALA A 666 23.63 3.30 -5.24
N SER A 667 23.85 3.90 -6.40
CA SER A 667 23.16 5.12 -6.84
C SER A 667 22.50 4.87 -8.18
N THR A 668 21.30 5.44 -8.38
CA THR A 668 20.53 5.28 -9.61
C THR A 668 20.12 6.61 -10.20
N ARG A 669 19.81 6.57 -11.50
CA ARG A 669 19.17 7.66 -12.23
C ARG A 669 17.91 7.14 -12.90
N THR A 670 16.76 7.67 -12.50
CA THR A 670 15.46 7.40 -13.11
C THR A 670 15.03 8.60 -13.93
N GLN A 671 14.70 8.37 -15.20
CA GLN A 671 14.18 9.38 -16.13
C GLN A 671 12.89 8.89 -16.72
N GLY A 672 11.93 9.79 -16.92
CA GLY A 672 10.66 9.38 -17.49
C GLY A 672 9.82 10.54 -18.00
N LEU A 673 8.66 10.13 -18.53
CA LEU A 673 7.61 10.99 -19.05
C LEU A 673 6.27 10.48 -18.56
N ASP A 674 5.47 11.38 -18.01
CA ASP A 674 4.06 11.17 -17.67
C ASP A 674 3.19 11.96 -18.65
N LEU A 675 2.14 11.34 -19.19
CA LEU A 675 1.13 11.99 -20.00
C LEU A 675 -0.24 11.62 -19.42
N THR A 676 -1.10 12.62 -19.26
CA THR A 676 -2.54 12.39 -19.01
C THR A 676 -3.35 13.23 -19.98
N ALA A 677 -4.46 12.66 -20.48
CA ALA A 677 -5.41 13.36 -21.33
C ALA A 677 -6.83 12.92 -20.99
N THR A 678 -7.72 13.86 -20.75
CA THR A 678 -9.13 13.61 -20.52
C THR A 678 -9.98 14.36 -21.54
N TYR A 679 -11.02 13.73 -22.07
CA TYR A 679 -11.91 14.35 -23.03
C TYR A 679 -13.36 13.88 -22.83
N MET A 680 -14.32 14.78 -22.91
CA MET A 680 -15.73 14.44 -22.82
C MET A 680 -16.44 14.69 -24.15
N THR A 681 -17.04 13.64 -24.74
CA THR A 681 -17.89 13.68 -25.94
C THR A 681 -19.35 13.61 -25.52
N ARG A 682 -20.18 14.56 -25.99
CA ARG A 682 -21.63 14.47 -25.86
C ARG A 682 -22.23 13.87 -27.11
N LEU A 683 -23.11 12.87 -26.96
CA LEU A 683 -23.79 12.13 -28.03
C LEU A 683 -25.27 12.56 -28.17
N GLY A 684 -25.58 13.83 -27.91
CA GLY A 684 -26.95 14.33 -27.87
C GLY A 684 -27.78 13.63 -26.80
N ASP A 685 -28.95 13.13 -27.17
CA ASP A 685 -29.89 12.43 -26.27
C ASP A 685 -29.44 11.03 -25.89
N ILE A 686 -28.49 10.45 -26.60
CA ILE A 686 -27.94 9.12 -26.29
C ILE A 686 -27.16 9.12 -24.99
N GLY A 687 -26.46 10.25 -24.68
CA GLY A 687 -25.68 10.34 -23.47
C GLY A 687 -24.31 11.00 -23.66
N ARG A 688 -23.33 10.57 -22.88
CA ARG A 688 -21.95 11.07 -22.96
C ARG A 688 -20.93 9.93 -22.89
N ILE A 689 -19.76 10.18 -23.50
CA ILE A 689 -18.57 9.36 -23.30
C ILE A 689 -17.49 10.20 -22.64
N ASP A 690 -16.98 9.73 -21.52
CA ASP A 690 -15.80 10.25 -20.85
C ASP A 690 -14.61 9.39 -21.26
N TRP A 691 -13.62 10.00 -21.92
CA TRP A 691 -12.39 9.36 -22.39
C TRP A 691 -11.24 9.73 -21.46
N ASP A 692 -10.39 8.77 -21.16
CA ASP A 692 -9.15 8.97 -20.42
C ASP A 692 -7.98 8.24 -21.11
N VAL A 693 -6.85 8.92 -21.16
CA VAL A 693 -5.57 8.35 -21.59
C VAL A 693 -4.54 8.73 -20.56
N ALA A 694 -3.84 7.76 -20.03
CA ALA A 694 -2.75 7.99 -19.11
C ALA A 694 -1.55 7.11 -19.49
N MET A 695 -0.34 7.69 -19.45
CA MET A 695 0.89 7.00 -19.83
C MET A 695 2.03 7.38 -18.90
N ASN A 696 2.79 6.39 -18.48
CA ASN A 696 4.11 6.57 -17.88
C ASN A 696 5.14 5.82 -18.71
N LEU A 697 6.19 6.52 -19.09
CA LEU A 697 7.43 5.94 -19.65
C LEU A 697 8.54 6.20 -18.65
N ASN A 698 9.27 5.17 -18.26
CA ASN A 698 10.32 5.32 -17.28
C ASN A 698 11.54 4.43 -17.61
N ARG A 699 12.71 4.89 -17.19
CA ARG A 699 13.95 4.14 -17.31
C ARG A 699 14.88 4.47 -16.14
N THR A 700 15.18 3.44 -15.34
CA THR A 700 16.18 3.52 -14.28
C THR A 700 17.51 2.91 -14.76
N ARG A 701 18.60 3.57 -14.42
CA ARG A 701 19.98 3.13 -14.70
C ARG A 701 20.79 3.20 -13.41
N LEU A 702 21.62 2.20 -13.20
CA LEU A 702 22.65 2.24 -12.18
C LEU A 702 23.71 3.29 -12.59
N SER A 703 23.99 4.26 -11.70
CA SER A 703 25.00 5.29 -11.91
C SER A 703 26.29 5.05 -11.12
N HIS A 704 26.16 4.34 -9.98
CA HIS A 704 27.27 3.92 -9.14
C HIS A 704 26.91 2.63 -8.42
N GLN A 705 27.89 1.78 -8.12
CA GLN A 705 27.77 0.57 -7.35
C GLN A 705 28.88 0.52 -6.30
N THR A 706 28.49 0.26 -5.05
CA THR A 706 29.46 0.15 -3.95
C THR A 706 30.20 -1.19 -4.05
N MET A 707 31.50 -1.12 -3.86
CA MET A 707 32.40 -2.28 -3.87
C MET A 707 32.65 -2.77 -2.45
N GLY A 708 32.63 -4.08 -2.27
CA GLY A 708 33.04 -4.71 -1.02
C GLY A 708 34.58 -4.73 -0.83
N ALA A 709 35.02 -5.23 0.32
CA ALA A 709 36.45 -5.27 0.68
C ALA A 709 37.34 -6.07 -0.31
N ASN A 710 36.75 -7.02 -1.02
CA ASN A 710 37.43 -7.84 -2.03
C ASN A 710 37.35 -7.25 -3.45
N SER A 711 37.01 -5.96 -3.59
CA SER A 711 36.82 -5.25 -4.85
C SER A 711 35.72 -5.85 -5.75
N LEU A 712 34.82 -6.67 -5.21
CA LEU A 712 33.62 -7.17 -5.89
C LEU A 712 32.41 -6.28 -5.55
N PRO A 713 31.45 -6.10 -6.49
CA PRO A 713 30.23 -5.36 -6.20
C PRO A 713 29.43 -5.96 -5.06
N LEU A 714 28.89 -5.13 -4.16
CA LEU A 714 27.96 -5.57 -3.11
C LEU A 714 26.65 -6.13 -3.67
N LEU A 715 26.22 -5.65 -4.85
CA LEU A 715 25.02 -6.13 -5.52
C LEU A 715 25.34 -7.22 -6.54
N ASN A 716 24.55 -8.28 -6.53
CA ASN A 716 24.58 -9.29 -7.59
C ASN A 716 23.73 -8.84 -8.81
N ALA A 717 23.81 -9.60 -9.89
CA ALA A 717 23.10 -9.28 -11.15
C ALA A 717 21.57 -9.22 -10.98
N GLN A 718 21.00 -10.04 -10.11
CA GLN A 718 19.56 -10.06 -9.80
C GLN A 718 19.12 -8.78 -9.08
N SER A 719 19.87 -8.37 -8.05
CA SER A 719 19.61 -7.14 -7.32
C SER A 719 19.70 -5.90 -8.20
N VAL A 720 20.67 -5.84 -9.11
CA VAL A 720 20.77 -4.78 -10.13
C VAL A 720 19.55 -4.79 -11.05
N ALA A 721 19.07 -5.97 -11.47
CA ALA A 721 17.86 -6.07 -12.30
C ALA A 721 16.61 -5.60 -11.55
N TYR A 722 16.48 -5.89 -10.25
CA TYR A 722 15.38 -5.41 -9.42
C TYR A 722 15.32 -3.87 -9.37
N MET A 723 16.44 -3.20 -9.27
CA MET A 723 16.52 -1.74 -9.27
C MET A 723 16.28 -1.10 -10.64
N THR A 724 16.58 -1.79 -11.75
CA THR A 724 16.70 -1.13 -13.06
C THR A 724 15.71 -1.61 -14.12
N THR A 725 15.25 -2.86 -14.04
CA THR A 725 14.46 -3.48 -15.11
C THR A 725 13.27 -4.32 -14.64
N ALA A 726 13.08 -4.43 -13.34
CA ALA A 726 12.01 -5.24 -12.73
C ALA A 726 10.61 -4.60 -12.86
N TYR A 727 10.53 -3.30 -13.07
CA TYR A 727 9.28 -2.61 -13.35
C TYR A 727 9.11 -2.35 -14.85
N PRO A 728 7.84 -2.33 -15.34
CA PRO A 728 7.58 -2.04 -16.76
C PRO A 728 8.10 -0.64 -17.14
N ARG A 729 8.90 -0.55 -18.20
CA ARG A 729 9.38 0.75 -18.72
C ARG A 729 8.29 1.60 -19.35
N SER A 730 7.11 1.05 -19.56
CA SER A 730 5.96 1.78 -20.05
C SER A 730 4.69 1.14 -19.50
N LYS A 731 3.77 1.99 -19.06
CA LYS A 731 2.40 1.62 -18.74
C LYS A 731 1.49 2.65 -19.39
N ILE A 732 0.54 2.17 -20.20
CA ILE A 732 -0.39 3.00 -20.94
C ILE A 732 -1.79 2.53 -20.61
N ILE A 733 -2.65 3.43 -20.22
CA ILE A 733 -4.06 3.20 -19.91
C ILE A 733 -4.87 3.98 -20.93
N PHE A 734 -5.80 3.34 -21.59
CA PHE A 734 -6.79 3.97 -22.47
C PHE A 734 -8.17 3.57 -21.97
N GLY A 735 -8.97 4.54 -21.58
CA GLY A 735 -10.29 4.33 -21.02
C GLY A 735 -11.38 5.05 -21.80
N GLY A 736 -12.58 4.47 -21.76
CA GLY A 736 -13.81 5.08 -22.25
C GLY A 736 -14.99 4.64 -21.43
N ARG A 737 -15.81 5.60 -20.99
CA ARG A 737 -17.00 5.35 -20.21
C ARG A 737 -18.22 5.99 -20.85
N LEU A 738 -19.12 5.17 -21.39
CA LEU A 738 -20.41 5.59 -21.92
C LEU A 738 -21.45 5.62 -20.80
N THR A 739 -22.09 6.75 -20.60
CA THR A 739 -23.26 6.90 -19.72
C THR A 739 -24.48 7.26 -20.58
N SER A 740 -25.51 6.41 -20.55
CA SER A 740 -26.73 6.51 -21.33
C SER A 740 -27.95 6.11 -20.51
N GLY A 741 -28.77 7.07 -20.10
CA GLY A 741 -29.92 6.85 -19.23
C GLY A 741 -29.54 6.14 -17.92
N LYS A 742 -30.06 4.91 -17.72
CA LYS A 742 -29.76 4.08 -16.53
C LYS A 742 -28.52 3.21 -16.70
N TRP A 743 -27.88 3.21 -17.86
CA TRP A 743 -26.75 2.36 -18.17
C TRP A 743 -25.42 3.12 -18.14
N THR A 744 -24.42 2.48 -17.58
CA THR A 744 -23.03 2.91 -17.70
C THR A 744 -22.19 1.72 -18.16
N VAL A 745 -21.41 1.92 -19.22
CA VAL A 745 -20.49 0.89 -19.75
C VAL A 745 -19.09 1.47 -19.71
N GLY A 746 -18.21 0.87 -18.94
CA GLY A 746 -16.80 1.22 -18.86
C GLY A 746 -15.93 0.19 -19.58
N LEU A 747 -14.97 0.65 -20.37
CA LEU A 747 -13.95 -0.18 -21.02
C LEU A 747 -12.60 0.48 -20.82
N HIS A 748 -11.63 -0.28 -20.28
CA HIS A 748 -10.26 0.17 -20.11
C HIS A 748 -9.30 -0.86 -20.67
N GLU A 749 -8.39 -0.41 -21.50
CA GLU A 749 -7.27 -1.19 -22.02
C GLU A 749 -5.98 -0.72 -21.37
N ILE A 750 -5.24 -1.64 -20.73
CA ILE A 750 -3.99 -1.36 -20.07
C ILE A 750 -2.86 -2.12 -20.76
N ARG A 751 -1.92 -1.38 -21.32
CA ARG A 751 -0.71 -1.95 -21.88
C ARG A 751 0.43 -1.86 -20.86
N TYR A 752 0.97 -3.00 -20.48
CA TYR A 752 2.21 -3.09 -19.71
C TYR A 752 3.40 -3.35 -20.64
N GLY A 753 4.46 -2.58 -20.50
CA GLY A 753 5.73 -2.76 -21.19
C GLY A 753 6.48 -4.02 -20.76
N GLN A 754 7.56 -4.30 -21.45
CA GLN A 754 8.46 -5.39 -21.12
C GLN A 754 9.12 -5.20 -19.76
N VAL A 755 9.28 -6.31 -19.04
CA VAL A 755 10.07 -6.43 -17.80
C VAL A 755 11.20 -7.44 -18.04
N THR A 756 12.39 -7.11 -17.54
CA THR A 756 13.56 -7.99 -17.67
C THR A 756 14.12 -8.30 -16.28
N SER A 757 14.32 -9.56 -15.99
CA SER A 757 14.82 -10.09 -14.72
C SER A 757 16.08 -10.90 -14.93
N GLN A 758 16.90 -11.01 -13.90
CA GLN A 758 17.93 -12.02 -13.77
C GLN A 758 17.44 -13.09 -12.82
N VAL A 759 17.06 -14.25 -13.35
CA VAL A 759 16.45 -15.33 -12.57
C VAL A 759 17.48 -16.40 -12.27
N THR A 760 17.52 -16.86 -11.00
CA THR A 760 18.42 -17.96 -10.59
C THR A 760 18.25 -19.15 -11.52
N TYR A 761 19.39 -19.69 -11.95
CA TYR A 761 19.46 -20.87 -12.83
C TYR A 761 19.93 -22.10 -12.06
N TYR A 762 19.09 -23.11 -11.99
CA TYR A 762 19.35 -24.35 -11.23
C TYR A 762 19.87 -25.49 -12.10
N GLY A 763 19.94 -25.31 -13.42
CA GLY A 763 20.28 -26.37 -14.39
C GLY A 763 21.75 -26.48 -14.77
N GLY A 764 22.68 -25.85 -14.04
CA GLY A 764 24.10 -25.90 -14.38
C GLY A 764 25.02 -25.20 -13.41
N ALA A 765 26.32 -25.46 -13.53
CA ALA A 765 27.37 -24.79 -12.79
C ALA A 765 27.78 -23.47 -13.48
N GLY A 766 28.21 -22.50 -12.71
CA GLY A 766 28.78 -21.22 -13.15
C GLY A 766 28.60 -20.15 -12.09
N TYR A 767 29.51 -19.18 -12.08
CA TYR A 767 29.56 -18.13 -11.10
C TYR A 767 29.54 -16.77 -11.78
N THR A 768 28.98 -15.80 -11.11
CA THR A 768 29.08 -14.40 -11.54
C THR A 768 30.36 -13.77 -11.01
N ASN A 769 30.75 -12.63 -11.55
CA ASN A 769 31.86 -11.81 -11.05
C ASN A 769 31.47 -10.91 -9.86
N SER A 770 30.30 -11.14 -9.27
CA SER A 770 29.82 -10.48 -8.06
C SER A 770 30.15 -11.34 -6.82
N LEU A 771 29.90 -10.83 -5.62
CA LEU A 771 29.97 -11.58 -4.36
C LEU A 771 29.04 -12.80 -4.35
N SER A 772 28.00 -12.81 -5.19
CA SER A 772 27.09 -13.94 -5.34
C SER A 772 27.69 -14.99 -6.26
N ASN A 773 27.83 -16.20 -5.77
CA ASN A 773 28.20 -17.38 -6.57
C ASN A 773 26.99 -17.96 -7.32
N THR A 774 25.85 -17.31 -7.30
CA THR A 774 24.64 -17.78 -7.96
C THR A 774 24.68 -17.49 -9.45
N VAL A 775 24.37 -18.49 -10.26
CA VAL A 775 24.20 -18.33 -11.71
C VAL A 775 22.82 -17.75 -11.99
N TYR A 776 22.79 -16.70 -12.79
CA TYR A 776 21.55 -16.07 -13.25
C TYR A 776 21.43 -16.18 -14.76
N LYS A 777 20.21 -16.36 -15.24
CA LYS A 777 19.86 -16.20 -16.67
C LYS A 777 18.85 -15.11 -16.84
N GLN A 778 19.01 -14.34 -17.88
CA GLN A 778 18.08 -13.28 -18.25
C GLN A 778 16.74 -13.89 -18.65
N PHE A 779 15.66 -13.36 -18.04
CA PHE A 779 14.28 -13.70 -18.37
C PHE A 779 13.51 -12.42 -18.71
N GLN A 780 12.70 -12.47 -19.78
CA GLN A 780 11.93 -11.33 -20.24
C GLN A 780 10.44 -11.67 -20.24
N ASN A 781 9.66 -10.93 -19.47
CA ASN A 781 8.22 -10.84 -19.63
C ASN A 781 7.91 -9.86 -20.77
N THR A 782 7.38 -10.36 -21.87
CA THR A 782 7.02 -9.55 -23.05
C THR A 782 5.89 -8.59 -22.72
N PRO A 783 5.68 -7.51 -23.49
CA PRO A 783 4.56 -6.61 -23.29
C PRO A 783 3.22 -7.35 -23.29
N LYS A 784 2.29 -6.88 -22.42
CA LYS A 784 0.97 -7.45 -22.23
C LYS A 784 -0.09 -6.38 -22.33
N PHE A 785 -1.26 -6.77 -22.83
CA PHE A 785 -2.45 -5.96 -22.91
C PHE A 785 -3.53 -6.60 -22.06
N ILE A 786 -4.20 -5.79 -21.23
CA ILE A 786 -5.26 -6.21 -20.34
C ILE A 786 -6.49 -5.38 -20.62
N THR A 787 -7.60 -6.05 -20.92
CA THR A 787 -8.90 -5.42 -21.11
C THR A 787 -9.72 -5.59 -19.85
N ASN A 788 -10.20 -4.48 -19.27
CA ASN A 788 -11.15 -4.45 -18.17
C ASN A 788 -12.48 -3.87 -18.66
N MET A 789 -13.58 -4.49 -18.28
CA MET A 789 -14.92 -4.05 -18.68
C MET A 789 -15.91 -4.16 -17.52
N GLU A 790 -16.77 -3.14 -17.39
CA GLU A 790 -17.91 -3.20 -16.48
C GLU A 790 -19.18 -2.67 -17.15
N VAL A 791 -20.31 -3.23 -16.75
CA VAL A 791 -21.65 -2.76 -17.14
C VAL A 791 -22.45 -2.54 -15.87
N THR A 792 -22.87 -1.30 -15.66
CA THR A 792 -23.67 -0.90 -14.50
C THR A 792 -25.08 -0.53 -14.94
N TYR A 793 -26.07 -1.04 -14.25
CA TYR A 793 -27.49 -0.70 -14.41
C TYR A 793 -28.01 -0.04 -13.13
N ARG A 794 -28.46 1.20 -13.21
CA ARG A 794 -29.11 1.93 -12.13
C ARG A 794 -30.59 1.52 -12.07
N ALA A 795 -30.89 0.53 -11.27
CA ALA A 795 -32.25 -0.04 -11.12
C ALA A 795 -33.22 1.00 -10.54
N THR A 796 -32.80 1.69 -9.47
CA THR A 796 -33.52 2.79 -8.82
C THR A 796 -32.57 3.98 -8.60
N PRO A 797 -33.04 5.16 -8.15
CA PRO A 797 -32.17 6.23 -7.72
C PRO A 797 -31.15 5.81 -6.63
N HIS A 798 -31.50 4.82 -5.82
CA HIS A 798 -30.74 4.35 -4.65
C HIS A 798 -29.99 3.06 -4.88
N LEU A 799 -30.24 2.31 -5.97
CA LEU A 799 -29.64 0.97 -6.21
C LEU A 799 -29.03 0.89 -7.60
N ALA A 800 -27.74 0.59 -7.66
CA ALA A 800 -27.03 0.23 -8.87
C ALA A 800 -26.47 -1.19 -8.77
N LEU A 801 -26.53 -1.93 -9.88
CA LEU A 801 -26.00 -3.28 -10.02
C LEU A 801 -24.99 -3.31 -11.15
N THR A 802 -23.83 -3.91 -10.90
CA THR A 802 -22.72 -3.98 -11.87
C THR A 802 -22.28 -5.41 -12.06
N ILE A 803 -22.01 -5.78 -13.30
CA ILE A 803 -21.26 -6.97 -13.67
C ILE A 803 -19.98 -6.53 -14.37
N GLY A 804 -18.85 -7.13 -14.03
CA GLY A 804 -17.57 -6.74 -14.60
C GLY A 804 -16.55 -7.86 -14.65
N GLY A 805 -15.46 -7.58 -15.37
CA GLY A 805 -14.29 -8.44 -15.42
C GLY A 805 -13.02 -7.60 -15.56
N ASN A 806 -12.07 -7.85 -14.68
CA ASN A 806 -10.71 -7.35 -14.77
C ASN A 806 -9.83 -8.41 -15.43
N ASN A 807 -9.01 -8.01 -16.41
CA ASN A 807 -8.29 -8.94 -17.28
C ASN A 807 -9.25 -9.93 -17.95
N LEU A 808 -10.25 -9.39 -18.66
CA LEU A 808 -11.40 -10.12 -19.23
C LEU A 808 -10.99 -11.34 -20.05
N PHE A 809 -9.83 -11.29 -20.73
CA PHE A 809 -9.32 -12.35 -21.59
C PHE A 809 -8.32 -13.27 -20.90
N ASN A 810 -8.20 -13.21 -19.54
CA ASN A 810 -7.35 -14.07 -18.75
C ASN A 810 -5.87 -14.08 -19.21
N VAL A 811 -5.33 -12.92 -19.52
CA VAL A 811 -3.93 -12.77 -19.95
C VAL A 811 -3.00 -13.08 -18.78
N MET A 812 -2.03 -13.96 -19.03
CA MET A 812 -1.06 -14.40 -18.03
C MET A 812 0.36 -13.93 -18.35
N PRO A 813 1.26 -13.82 -17.35
CA PRO A 813 2.68 -13.58 -17.58
C PRO A 813 3.32 -14.69 -18.41
N ARG A 814 4.52 -14.47 -18.90
CA ARG A 814 5.33 -15.52 -19.54
C ARG A 814 5.75 -16.56 -18.52
N ARG A 815 5.69 -17.84 -18.89
CA ARG A 815 6.19 -18.93 -18.04
C ARG A 815 7.71 -18.91 -17.96
N VAL A 816 8.23 -19.18 -16.77
CA VAL A 816 9.67 -19.31 -16.48
C VAL A 816 10.19 -20.61 -17.11
N PRO A 817 11.37 -20.61 -17.78
CA PRO A 817 12.00 -21.83 -18.29
C PRO A 817 12.29 -22.84 -17.17
N ASP A 818 12.23 -24.12 -17.48
CA ASP A 818 12.35 -25.20 -16.50
C ASP A 818 13.63 -25.14 -15.68
N GLY A 819 14.78 -24.84 -16.30
CA GLY A 819 16.06 -24.71 -15.61
C GLY A 819 16.15 -23.53 -14.63
N ASN A 820 15.16 -22.63 -14.64
CA ASN A 820 15.05 -21.51 -13.71
C ASN A 820 13.97 -21.71 -12.64
N ARG A 821 13.35 -22.90 -12.55
CA ARG A 821 12.31 -23.23 -11.58
C ARG A 821 12.89 -23.95 -10.39
N TYR A 822 12.87 -23.33 -9.22
CA TYR A 822 13.21 -24.01 -7.97
C TYR A 822 12.26 -25.19 -7.74
N LEU A 823 12.79 -26.38 -7.57
CA LEU A 823 12.01 -27.63 -7.44
C LEU A 823 11.01 -27.91 -8.59
N GLY A 824 11.13 -27.23 -9.73
CA GLY A 824 10.17 -27.30 -10.84
C GLY A 824 8.89 -26.49 -10.65
N VAL A 825 8.67 -25.89 -9.50
CA VAL A 825 7.39 -25.39 -9.00
C VAL A 825 6.97 -24.02 -9.56
N PRO A 826 7.79 -22.95 -9.54
CA PRO A 826 7.32 -21.63 -9.97
C PRO A 826 7.09 -21.57 -11.49
N GLN A 827 5.82 -21.54 -11.91
CA GLN A 827 5.49 -21.31 -13.33
C GLN A 827 5.77 -19.90 -13.80
N TYR A 828 5.65 -18.92 -12.89
CA TYR A 828 5.83 -17.51 -13.15
C TYR A 828 6.86 -16.93 -12.20
N TYR A 829 7.56 -15.89 -12.62
CA TYR A 829 8.50 -15.19 -11.76
C TYR A 829 7.79 -13.97 -11.16
N MET A 830 7.32 -14.10 -9.92
CA MET A 830 6.42 -13.17 -9.28
C MET A 830 7.05 -11.82 -9.03
N SER A 831 8.25 -11.80 -8.46
CA SER A 831 8.94 -10.55 -8.08
C SER A 831 9.12 -9.55 -9.23
N THR A 832 8.88 -9.96 -10.47
CA THR A 832 9.00 -9.09 -11.64
C THR A 832 7.90 -9.34 -12.67
N SER A 833 6.73 -9.79 -12.24
CA SER A 833 5.55 -9.87 -13.11
C SER A 833 4.88 -8.50 -13.19
N GLN A 834 4.65 -8.01 -14.42
CA GLN A 834 3.97 -6.72 -14.64
C GLN A 834 2.46 -6.77 -14.39
N LEU A 835 1.85 -7.95 -14.28
CA LEU A 835 0.39 -8.11 -14.15
C LEU A 835 -0.07 -8.94 -12.96
N GLY A 836 0.82 -9.36 -12.08
CA GLY A 836 0.49 -10.42 -11.13
C GLY A 836 0.35 -11.79 -11.82
N ILE A 837 -0.18 -12.78 -11.10
CA ILE A 837 -0.25 -14.18 -11.56
C ILE A 837 -1.66 -14.79 -11.45
N ASN A 838 -2.67 -14.02 -11.05
CA ASN A 838 -4.02 -14.54 -10.80
C ASN A 838 -4.85 -14.71 -12.09
N GLY A 839 -4.49 -13.99 -13.16
CA GLY A 839 -5.26 -14.00 -14.41
C GLY A 839 -6.50 -13.11 -14.36
N GLY A 840 -7.56 -13.53 -15.06
CA GLY A 840 -8.85 -12.83 -15.10
C GLY A 840 -9.59 -12.93 -13.78
N PHE A 841 -10.30 -11.85 -13.40
CA PHE A 841 -11.18 -11.79 -12.25
C PHE A 841 -12.55 -11.29 -12.66
N TYR A 842 -13.63 -12.05 -12.37
CA TYR A 842 -15.00 -11.73 -12.75
C TYR A 842 -15.83 -11.48 -11.51
N TYR A 843 -16.62 -10.40 -11.50
CA TYR A 843 -17.31 -9.95 -10.30
C TYR A 843 -18.74 -9.43 -10.55
N LEU A 844 -19.50 -9.45 -9.47
CA LEU A 844 -20.77 -8.75 -9.31
C LEU A 844 -20.60 -7.69 -8.21
N ARG A 845 -21.17 -6.50 -8.40
CA ARG A 845 -21.17 -5.42 -7.43
C ARG A 845 -22.57 -4.83 -7.29
N GLY A 846 -22.95 -4.55 -6.07
CA GLY A 846 -24.19 -3.83 -5.74
C GLY A 846 -23.84 -2.58 -4.94
N ASP A 847 -24.42 -1.45 -5.30
CA ASP A 847 -24.22 -0.16 -4.65
C ASP A 847 -25.56 0.39 -4.18
N ILE A 848 -25.66 0.80 -2.92
CA ILE A 848 -26.86 1.39 -2.29
C ILE A 848 -26.46 2.76 -1.72
N THR A 849 -27.24 3.80 -2.03
CA THR A 849 -26.99 5.17 -1.57
C THR A 849 -28.29 5.85 -1.11
N PHE A 850 -28.28 6.49 0.06
CA PHE A 850 -29.41 7.23 0.63
C PHE A 850 -29.04 8.66 1.03
#